data_8538632a71f330efc5babaa91e860cc4
#
_entry.id   8538632a71f330efc5babaa91e860cc4
#
_cell.length_a   1.000
_cell.length_b   1.000
_cell.length_c   1.000
_cell.angle_alpha   90.00
_cell.angle_beta   90.00
_cell.angle_gamma   90.00
#
_symmetry.space_group_name_H-M   'P 1'
#
loop_
_entity.id
_entity.type
_entity.pdbx_description
1 polymer ?
#
loop_
_entity_poly.entity_id
_entity_poly.type
_entity_poly.pdbx_seq_one_letter_code
_entity_poly.pdbx_strand_id
1 'polypeptide(L)'
;MIKKIFLKYKYQFLLATIVFILFFVNYKSGTYLTGWDNLQTELNPGLAVKRAFFSVWEEYQSFGLTAGMAHAADLSRAVFLWIMSYVIPQNIIRYFYHFLMLLLGGLGAFELFYQRLTATVKQDQNKVKTAAVFAFFGALFYMLNLGTIQIFYLPYEAFSTFFAFLPWGIWIFSKIINNESSNWRLFFLINLLGIPSFYTQQLFIVYMMVLGCIALTKIMNIKRVLLSFFLIIIINSFWLLPQLYFLKTNGQVVTEAKNNTLSTENVYFQNYEKGTINNFLRLEGFYFDLKGRDNTFLFAPWKDHFSEVFGILPYVFAGLMVLGFVKNIKEKKHNYILIFILCAIGLLLATPPFSWINELIRKIPIINQIFRSPFTKFVIPYSLVYSYFVAVGIRTLFSQFNTGKRKYLFISLLFYFLIFLYSLPAFQGYFFSPEMKVKIPDDYQSVINYFKTEGKNSRIALLPDYTFWGWFFNKWGYNGSGFIWYGIEQPIVSRTFDVWSKASESYFWESKTAFEAEDINKLIKVFNKYKIDYLLLDKSLIPVVSSYKALQYDRVNELLIKSPNITPIFYGENIYLYKINHDYIAKNFVGMTSSSDNVTPKIDITNDDQAFFENGFYSYNQNIKPDIFYPFLNLTSQIDLADKDWKITEDDDYFYLTTPLDIAINNFDLSFNNTYEGTILINDNPIKISTKIEPFIQNNDLTIKIEKKIIKNFNVNLNQTSNFGFTDLTISQGLSYLLKTKSINNSGLPLFFYIVDETKKQSYLEDRLNNQIDYFVLQPRYKYGLGYTFAFQNKSFKNLTASNDLEELSLYLFPYQNLKEMKFVSKDYVKKGVNFSNDFEAKKINYFAYRVVLNYETIKQSNNLILFQSYSPGWVAFSNGKFLNHILINNWANGWLINDQVTTNPQVITILYWPQYLEFLGFGLLIITLILVMFL
;
A
#
# COMPACT_ATOMS: atom_id res chain seq x y z
N MET A 1 2.00 -36.85 -39.19
CA MET A 1 2.55 -35.59 -38.70
C MET A 1 2.16 -35.33 -37.24
N ILE A 2 0.92 -35.36 -36.84
CA ILE A 2 0.42 -35.09 -35.46
C ILE A 2 1.05 -36.03 -34.42
N LYS A 3 1.08 -37.37 -34.69
CA LYS A 3 1.69 -38.36 -33.77
C LYS A 3 3.20 -38.11 -33.53
N LYS A 4 3.95 -37.65 -34.54
CA LYS A 4 5.37 -37.27 -34.36
C LYS A 4 5.56 -36.02 -33.51
N ILE A 5 4.70 -35.01 -33.68
CA ILE A 5 4.69 -33.78 -32.89
C ILE A 5 4.34 -34.12 -31.45
N PHE A 6 3.29 -34.91 -31.21
CA PHE A 6 2.88 -35.32 -29.86
C PHE A 6 3.99 -36.10 -29.15
N LEU A 7 4.65 -37.03 -29.79
CA LEU A 7 5.74 -37.78 -29.20
C LEU A 7 6.97 -36.90 -28.87
N LYS A 8 7.22 -35.84 -29.65
CA LYS A 8 8.31 -34.88 -29.43
C LYS A 8 8.04 -33.98 -28.21
N TYR A 9 6.81 -33.52 -28.04
CA TYR A 9 6.42 -32.55 -27.03
C TYR A 9 5.51 -33.12 -25.93
N LYS A 10 5.55 -34.46 -25.73
CA LYS A 10 4.61 -35.16 -24.81
C LYS A 10 4.57 -34.63 -23.38
N TYR A 11 5.71 -34.17 -22.83
CA TYR A 11 5.80 -33.66 -21.47
C TYR A 11 5.20 -32.27 -21.36
N GLN A 12 5.38 -31.44 -22.38
CA GLN A 12 4.75 -30.12 -22.49
C GLN A 12 3.22 -30.27 -22.60
N PHE A 13 2.74 -31.24 -23.41
CA PHE A 13 1.31 -31.54 -23.48
C PHE A 13 0.74 -32.05 -22.14
N LEU A 14 1.49 -32.89 -21.41
CA LEU A 14 1.06 -33.34 -20.08
C LEU A 14 0.96 -32.19 -19.09
N LEU A 15 1.94 -31.28 -19.05
CA LEU A 15 1.85 -30.08 -18.21
C LEU A 15 0.63 -29.24 -18.57
N ALA A 16 0.38 -29.00 -19.87
CA ALA A 16 -0.80 -28.25 -20.32
C ALA A 16 -2.11 -28.96 -19.93
N THR A 17 -2.18 -30.30 -20.03
CA THR A 17 -3.37 -31.04 -19.59
C THR A 17 -3.64 -30.89 -18.09
N ILE A 18 -2.60 -30.95 -17.26
CA ILE A 18 -2.73 -30.76 -15.81
C ILE A 18 -3.24 -29.37 -15.49
N VAL A 19 -2.70 -28.32 -16.13
CA VAL A 19 -3.17 -26.93 -15.95
C VAL A 19 -4.62 -26.78 -16.41
N PHE A 20 -5.01 -27.42 -17.50
CA PHE A 20 -6.38 -27.43 -18.00
C PHE A 20 -7.35 -28.09 -17.00
N ILE A 21 -6.97 -29.22 -16.41
CA ILE A 21 -7.74 -29.87 -15.35
C ILE A 21 -7.90 -28.92 -14.14
N LEU A 22 -6.78 -28.33 -13.69
CA LEU A 22 -6.79 -27.38 -12.56
C LEU A 22 -7.68 -26.17 -12.85
N PHE A 23 -7.67 -25.65 -14.08
CA PHE A 23 -8.55 -24.56 -14.48
C PHE A 23 -10.03 -24.92 -14.25
N PHE A 24 -10.50 -26.04 -14.81
CA PHE A 24 -11.91 -26.44 -14.70
C PHE A 24 -12.34 -26.74 -13.28
N VAL A 25 -11.48 -27.38 -12.50
CA VAL A 25 -11.79 -27.71 -11.09
C VAL A 25 -11.84 -26.45 -10.21
N ASN A 26 -11.06 -25.43 -10.53
CA ASN A 26 -10.96 -24.23 -9.70
C ASN A 26 -11.80 -23.04 -10.19
N TYR A 27 -12.29 -23.07 -11.43
CA TYR A 27 -13.21 -22.05 -11.93
C TYR A 27 -14.61 -22.23 -11.31
N LYS A 28 -15.17 -21.14 -10.76
CA LYS A 28 -16.54 -21.08 -10.29
C LYS A 28 -17.35 -20.16 -11.20
N SER A 29 -18.36 -20.71 -11.85
CA SER A 29 -19.19 -19.97 -12.82
C SER A 29 -19.85 -18.73 -12.18
N GLY A 30 -19.89 -17.63 -12.94
CA GLY A 30 -20.51 -16.37 -12.50
C GLY A 30 -19.73 -15.60 -11.44
N THR A 31 -18.50 -16.03 -11.08
CA THR A 31 -17.66 -15.31 -10.12
C THR A 31 -16.49 -14.63 -10.78
N TYR A 32 -16.05 -13.52 -10.18
CA TYR A 32 -14.77 -12.87 -10.42
C TYR A 32 -13.74 -13.41 -9.42
N LEU A 33 -12.50 -13.55 -9.88
CA LEU A 33 -11.36 -13.83 -8.99
C LEU A 33 -10.80 -12.48 -8.54
N THR A 34 -11.17 -11.99 -7.36
CA THR A 34 -10.82 -10.64 -6.90
C THR A 34 -10.69 -10.55 -5.38
N GLY A 35 -9.96 -9.54 -4.92
CA GLY A 35 -9.73 -9.25 -3.51
C GLY A 35 -8.25 -9.11 -3.18
N TRP A 36 -7.93 -8.90 -1.91
CA TRP A 36 -6.59 -8.62 -1.41
C TRP A 36 -5.96 -7.40 -2.10
N ASP A 37 -4.68 -7.46 -2.44
CA ASP A 37 -3.94 -6.37 -3.10
C ASP A 37 -4.23 -6.26 -4.60
N ASN A 38 -5.23 -6.98 -5.12
CA ASN A 38 -5.51 -7.03 -6.55
C ASN A 38 -6.41 -5.88 -6.99
N LEU A 39 -5.93 -5.05 -7.89
CA LEU A 39 -6.75 -4.08 -8.61
C LEU A 39 -7.58 -4.79 -9.69
N GLN A 40 -8.88 -4.47 -9.77
CA GLN A 40 -9.79 -5.16 -10.70
C GLN A 40 -9.76 -4.52 -12.10
N THR A 41 -8.63 -4.65 -12.78
CA THR A 41 -8.39 -4.09 -14.13
C THR A 41 -9.34 -4.64 -15.20
N GLU A 42 -9.88 -5.83 -14.98
CA GLU A 42 -10.82 -6.50 -15.87
C GLU A 42 -12.17 -5.78 -15.98
N LEU A 43 -12.54 -4.91 -15.02
CA LEU A 43 -13.75 -4.10 -15.13
C LEU A 43 -13.70 -3.13 -16.31
N ASN A 44 -12.51 -2.63 -16.68
CA ASN A 44 -12.28 -1.79 -17.85
C ASN A 44 -10.82 -1.92 -18.33
N PRO A 45 -10.51 -2.91 -19.19
CA PRO A 45 -9.15 -3.13 -19.67
C PRO A 45 -8.59 -1.95 -20.48
N GLY A 46 -9.43 -1.20 -21.21
CA GLY A 46 -9.00 0.00 -21.92
C GLY A 46 -8.54 1.12 -20.98
N LEU A 47 -9.26 1.32 -19.88
CA LEU A 47 -8.85 2.24 -18.82
C LEU A 47 -7.55 1.79 -18.13
N ALA A 48 -7.37 0.47 -17.97
CA ALA A 48 -6.14 -0.07 -17.40
C ALA A 48 -4.92 0.25 -18.29
N VAL A 49 -5.03 0.10 -19.61
CA VAL A 49 -3.98 0.51 -20.55
C VAL A 49 -3.69 2.00 -20.45
N LYS A 50 -4.74 2.85 -20.43
CA LYS A 50 -4.58 4.31 -20.30
C LYS A 50 -3.86 4.71 -19.02
N ARG A 51 -4.22 4.11 -17.87
CA ARG A 51 -3.60 4.39 -16.57
C ARG A 51 -2.18 3.85 -16.46
N ALA A 52 -1.88 2.71 -17.07
CA ALA A 52 -0.53 2.17 -17.11
C ALA A 52 0.41 2.94 -18.04
N PHE A 53 -0.13 3.63 -19.07
CA PHE A 53 0.64 4.49 -19.98
C PHE A 53 0.86 5.92 -19.46
N PHE A 54 0.01 6.40 -18.53
CA PHE A 54 0.13 7.69 -17.86
C PHE A 54 0.17 7.43 -16.35
N SER A 55 1.19 6.74 -15.87
CA SER A 55 1.18 6.13 -14.55
C SER A 55 1.84 6.96 -13.45
N VAL A 56 2.53 8.08 -13.78
CA VAL A 56 3.33 8.80 -12.79
C VAL A 56 2.48 9.66 -11.87
N TRP A 57 1.38 10.22 -12.39
CA TRP A 57 0.39 10.92 -11.58
C TRP A 57 -0.91 10.12 -11.53
N GLU A 58 -1.25 9.59 -10.38
CA GLU A 58 -2.45 8.75 -10.17
C GLU A 58 -3.62 9.60 -9.69
N GLU A 59 -4.22 10.34 -10.63
CA GLU A 59 -5.38 11.19 -10.33
C GLU A 59 -6.55 10.40 -9.74
N TYR A 60 -6.73 9.15 -10.15
CA TYR A 60 -7.85 8.30 -9.76
C TYR A 60 -7.80 7.86 -8.29
N GLN A 61 -6.65 7.96 -7.64
CA GLN A 61 -6.49 7.67 -6.22
C GLN A 61 -6.72 8.94 -5.41
N SER A 62 -7.89 9.06 -4.79
CA SER A 62 -8.25 10.14 -3.87
C SER A 62 -8.09 11.54 -4.49
N PHE A 63 -7.12 12.31 -4.02
CA PHE A 63 -6.82 13.66 -4.49
C PHE A 63 -5.68 13.72 -5.51
N GLY A 64 -5.30 12.58 -6.05
CA GLY A 64 -4.10 12.42 -6.86
C GLY A 64 -2.84 12.29 -6.00
N LEU A 65 -1.90 11.47 -6.46
CA LEU A 65 -0.61 11.26 -5.82
C LEU A 65 0.46 10.85 -6.85
N THR A 66 1.72 11.04 -6.48
CA THR A 66 2.84 10.46 -7.24
C THR A 66 2.85 8.96 -7.01
N ALA A 67 2.87 8.17 -8.07
CA ALA A 67 2.86 6.72 -7.99
C ALA A 67 4.03 6.16 -7.17
N GLY A 68 3.70 5.43 -6.11
CA GLY A 68 4.68 4.72 -5.28
C GLY A 68 4.96 3.30 -5.75
N MET A 69 4.03 2.73 -6.52
CA MET A 69 4.18 1.43 -7.20
C MET A 69 4.53 1.64 -8.68
N ALA A 70 5.16 0.65 -9.30
CA ALA A 70 5.57 0.74 -10.71
C ALA A 70 4.40 0.40 -11.66
N HIS A 71 3.33 1.21 -11.65
CA HIS A 71 2.13 0.95 -12.46
C HIS A 71 2.42 0.88 -13.97
N ALA A 72 3.40 1.64 -14.49
CA ALA A 72 3.86 1.51 -15.88
C ALA A 72 4.32 0.10 -16.23
N ALA A 73 4.93 -0.62 -15.28
CA ALA A 73 5.39 -1.98 -15.51
C ALA A 73 4.25 -2.93 -15.92
N ASP A 74 3.02 -2.63 -15.52
CA ASP A 74 1.84 -3.44 -15.84
C ASP A 74 1.32 -3.26 -17.29
N LEU A 75 1.87 -2.30 -18.05
CA LEU A 75 1.39 -1.94 -19.38
C LEU A 75 1.29 -3.12 -20.34
N SER A 76 2.31 -4.00 -20.39
CA SER A 76 2.28 -5.17 -21.30
C SER A 76 1.18 -6.17 -20.92
N ARG A 77 0.88 -6.36 -19.62
CA ARG A 77 -0.25 -7.16 -19.15
C ARG A 77 -1.59 -6.47 -19.47
N ALA A 78 -1.70 -5.18 -19.21
CA ALA A 78 -2.91 -4.42 -19.50
C ALA A 78 -3.28 -4.48 -20.98
N VAL A 79 -2.31 -4.35 -21.90
CA VAL A 79 -2.52 -4.52 -23.36
C VAL A 79 -2.94 -5.94 -23.69
N PHE A 80 -2.28 -6.95 -23.09
CA PHE A 80 -2.68 -8.36 -23.28
C PHE A 80 -4.12 -8.62 -22.84
N LEU A 81 -4.52 -8.16 -21.64
CA LEU A 81 -5.89 -8.32 -21.13
C LEU A 81 -6.91 -7.55 -21.97
N TRP A 82 -6.54 -6.37 -22.47
CA TRP A 82 -7.39 -5.59 -23.38
C TRP A 82 -7.69 -6.35 -24.67
N ILE A 83 -6.67 -6.97 -25.29
CA ILE A 83 -6.85 -7.83 -26.47
C ILE A 83 -7.71 -9.06 -26.12
N MET A 84 -7.43 -9.71 -25.01
CA MET A 84 -8.17 -10.91 -24.58
C MET A 84 -9.65 -10.61 -24.24
N SER A 85 -9.97 -9.40 -23.80
CA SER A 85 -11.35 -9.00 -23.48
C SER A 85 -12.33 -9.00 -24.66
N TYR A 86 -11.82 -9.02 -25.88
CA TYR A 86 -12.66 -9.21 -27.08
C TYR A 86 -13.09 -10.66 -27.32
N VAL A 87 -12.44 -11.62 -26.66
CA VAL A 87 -12.66 -13.07 -26.89
C VAL A 87 -13.09 -13.78 -25.61
N ILE A 88 -12.58 -13.37 -24.44
CA ILE A 88 -12.80 -14.03 -23.16
C ILE A 88 -13.75 -13.18 -22.32
N PRO A 89 -14.82 -13.76 -21.72
CA PRO A 89 -15.70 -13.07 -20.79
C PRO A 89 -14.92 -12.45 -19.61
N GLN A 90 -15.32 -11.26 -19.19
CA GLN A 90 -14.67 -10.44 -18.18
C GLN A 90 -14.37 -11.18 -16.86
N ASN A 91 -15.31 -11.99 -16.40
CA ASN A 91 -15.17 -12.76 -15.16
C ASN A 91 -14.20 -13.95 -15.27
N ILE A 92 -13.84 -14.37 -16.48
CA ILE A 92 -12.91 -15.50 -16.74
C ILE A 92 -11.47 -15.01 -16.96
N ILE A 93 -11.29 -13.76 -17.39
CA ILE A 93 -9.97 -13.22 -17.84
C ILE A 93 -8.89 -13.45 -16.78
N ARG A 94 -9.15 -13.16 -15.49
CA ARG A 94 -8.14 -13.30 -14.43
C ARG A 94 -7.84 -14.76 -14.12
N TYR A 95 -8.84 -15.65 -14.12
CA TYR A 95 -8.61 -17.09 -14.00
C TYR A 95 -7.70 -17.57 -15.15
N PHE A 96 -8.02 -17.18 -16.38
CA PHE A 96 -7.23 -17.53 -17.55
C PHE A 96 -5.80 -17.02 -17.44
N TYR A 97 -5.59 -15.76 -17.00
CA TYR A 97 -4.25 -15.18 -16.85
C TYR A 97 -3.39 -15.96 -15.86
N HIS A 98 -3.88 -16.26 -14.66
CA HIS A 98 -3.10 -16.97 -13.66
C HIS A 98 -2.77 -18.41 -14.09
N PHE A 99 -3.69 -19.13 -14.72
CA PHE A 99 -3.40 -20.47 -15.24
C PHE A 99 -2.48 -20.43 -16.44
N LEU A 100 -2.53 -19.41 -17.28
CA LEU A 100 -1.54 -19.19 -18.34
C LEU A 100 -0.14 -18.96 -17.74
N MET A 101 -0.03 -18.17 -16.69
CA MET A 101 1.25 -17.95 -16.00
C MET A 101 1.76 -19.25 -15.35
N LEU A 102 0.88 -20.04 -14.75
CA LEU A 102 1.24 -21.35 -14.20
C LEU A 102 1.81 -22.29 -15.30
N LEU A 103 1.17 -22.33 -16.47
CA LEU A 103 1.63 -23.13 -17.62
C LEU A 103 2.99 -22.64 -18.13
N LEU A 104 3.14 -21.32 -18.36
CA LEU A 104 4.38 -20.74 -18.86
C LEU A 104 5.56 -20.98 -17.90
N GLY A 105 5.32 -20.87 -16.60
CA GLY A 105 6.35 -21.19 -15.59
C GLY A 105 6.74 -22.66 -15.57
N GLY A 106 5.76 -23.56 -15.68
CA GLY A 106 6.02 -25.00 -15.79
C GLY A 106 6.80 -25.37 -17.05
N LEU A 107 6.44 -24.79 -18.20
CA LEU A 107 7.18 -25.00 -19.47
C LEU A 107 8.60 -24.44 -19.40
N GLY A 108 8.77 -23.24 -18.80
CA GLY A 108 10.08 -22.62 -18.60
C GLY A 108 10.98 -23.44 -17.67
N ALA A 109 10.43 -23.93 -16.56
CA ALA A 109 11.14 -24.80 -15.64
C ALA A 109 11.53 -26.12 -16.29
N PHE A 110 10.63 -26.74 -17.09
CA PHE A 110 10.93 -27.95 -17.86
C PHE A 110 12.11 -27.71 -18.80
N GLU A 111 12.09 -26.64 -19.62
CA GLU A 111 13.16 -26.37 -20.58
C GLU A 111 14.50 -26.10 -19.89
N LEU A 112 14.46 -25.28 -18.80
CA LEU A 112 15.64 -24.97 -18.00
C LEU A 112 16.26 -26.24 -17.38
N PHE A 113 15.44 -27.09 -16.77
CA PHE A 113 15.92 -28.35 -16.13
C PHE A 113 16.37 -29.36 -17.16
N TYR A 114 15.65 -29.51 -18.29
CA TYR A 114 16.02 -30.39 -19.36
C TYR A 114 17.40 -30.05 -19.95
N GLN A 115 17.64 -28.77 -20.24
CA GLN A 115 18.95 -28.32 -20.72
C GLN A 115 20.08 -28.69 -19.74
N ARG A 116 19.84 -28.48 -18.44
CA ARG A 116 20.87 -28.73 -17.40
C ARG A 116 21.12 -30.20 -17.15
N LEU A 117 20.08 -31.03 -17.18
CA LEU A 117 20.19 -32.45 -16.94
C LEU A 117 20.79 -33.21 -18.17
N THR A 118 20.66 -32.66 -19.38
CA THR A 118 21.21 -33.22 -20.61
C THR A 118 22.62 -32.74 -20.90
N ALA A 119 23.09 -31.65 -20.38
CA ALA A 119 24.40 -31.05 -20.65
C ALA A 119 25.57 -32.03 -20.47
N THR A 120 25.45 -32.96 -19.52
CA THR A 120 26.46 -33.94 -19.15
C THR A 120 26.33 -35.28 -19.90
N VAL A 121 25.24 -35.48 -20.70
CA VAL A 121 24.93 -36.82 -21.29
C VAL A 121 24.52 -36.74 -22.78
N LYS A 122 24.88 -35.65 -23.48
CA LYS A 122 24.45 -35.40 -24.87
C LYS A 122 24.72 -36.52 -25.87
N GLN A 123 25.72 -37.39 -25.66
CA GLN A 123 26.09 -38.47 -26.57
C GLN A 123 25.25 -39.76 -26.39
N ASP A 124 24.51 -39.91 -25.27
CA ASP A 124 23.74 -41.12 -24.98
C ASP A 124 22.23 -40.84 -25.08
N GLN A 125 21.58 -41.27 -26.16
CA GLN A 125 20.14 -41.03 -26.42
C GLN A 125 19.23 -41.58 -25.31
N ASN A 126 19.60 -42.71 -24.66
CA ASN A 126 18.77 -43.24 -23.58
C ASN A 126 18.87 -42.37 -22.33
N LYS A 127 20.05 -41.86 -22.00
CA LYS A 127 20.24 -40.93 -20.90
C LYS A 127 19.57 -39.57 -21.18
N VAL A 128 19.49 -39.09 -22.41
CA VAL A 128 18.76 -37.90 -22.83
C VAL A 128 17.25 -38.09 -22.63
N LYS A 129 16.67 -39.22 -23.01
CA LYS A 129 15.25 -39.55 -22.79
C LYS A 129 14.94 -39.60 -21.29
N THR A 130 15.83 -40.19 -20.51
CA THR A 130 15.68 -40.26 -19.04
C THR A 130 15.75 -38.88 -18.39
N ALA A 131 16.63 -38.00 -18.87
CA ALA A 131 16.72 -36.61 -18.39
C ALA A 131 15.43 -35.82 -18.60
N ALA A 132 14.70 -36.07 -19.70
CA ALA A 132 13.41 -35.44 -19.94
C ALA A 132 12.34 -35.81 -18.91
N VAL A 133 12.36 -37.08 -18.42
CA VAL A 133 11.43 -37.51 -17.35
C VAL A 133 11.70 -36.75 -16.03
N PHE A 134 12.99 -36.66 -15.67
CA PHE A 134 13.34 -35.94 -14.43
C PHE A 134 13.10 -34.43 -14.53
N ALA A 135 13.31 -33.82 -15.70
CA ALA A 135 12.94 -32.44 -15.95
C ALA A 135 11.43 -32.23 -15.81
N PHE A 136 10.62 -33.19 -16.28
CA PHE A 136 9.17 -33.12 -16.11
C PHE A 136 8.76 -33.21 -14.63
N PHE A 137 9.35 -34.15 -13.84
CA PHE A 137 9.07 -34.20 -12.40
C PHE A 137 9.42 -32.89 -11.69
N GLY A 138 10.57 -32.32 -12.00
CA GLY A 138 10.98 -31.04 -11.44
C GLY A 138 10.03 -29.91 -11.82
N ALA A 139 9.61 -29.84 -13.10
CA ALA A 139 8.66 -28.82 -13.58
C ALA A 139 7.27 -29.00 -12.97
N LEU A 140 6.78 -30.24 -12.86
CA LEU A 140 5.51 -30.53 -12.20
C LEU A 140 5.55 -30.17 -10.72
N PHE A 141 6.64 -30.46 -10.02
CA PHE A 141 6.82 -30.07 -8.63
C PHE A 141 6.98 -28.56 -8.49
N TYR A 142 7.63 -27.86 -9.45
CA TYR A 142 7.68 -26.39 -9.45
C TYR A 142 6.29 -25.77 -9.52
N MET A 143 5.38 -26.33 -10.31
CA MET A 143 3.99 -25.87 -10.40
C MET A 143 3.16 -26.15 -9.13
N LEU A 144 3.42 -27.26 -8.44
CA LEU A 144 2.53 -27.81 -7.42
C LEU A 144 3.14 -27.86 -6.00
N ASN A 145 4.39 -27.37 -5.81
CA ASN A 145 4.97 -27.30 -4.47
C ASN A 145 4.29 -26.23 -3.61
N LEU A 146 4.40 -26.36 -2.30
CA LEU A 146 3.71 -25.51 -1.34
C LEU A 146 4.10 -24.03 -1.43
N GLY A 147 5.34 -23.71 -1.77
CA GLY A 147 5.79 -22.34 -2.00
C GLY A 147 5.05 -21.69 -3.17
N THR A 148 4.89 -22.41 -4.28
CA THR A 148 4.11 -21.96 -5.45
C THR A 148 2.63 -21.87 -5.14
N ILE A 149 2.06 -22.87 -4.46
CA ILE A 149 0.64 -22.90 -4.09
C ILE A 149 0.29 -21.68 -3.23
N GLN A 150 1.08 -21.34 -2.22
CA GLN A 150 0.82 -20.17 -1.39
C GLN A 150 0.74 -18.86 -2.20
N ILE A 151 1.60 -18.71 -3.21
CA ILE A 151 1.62 -17.52 -4.10
C ILE A 151 0.38 -17.48 -5.01
N PHE A 152 -0.14 -18.62 -5.45
CA PHE A 152 -1.35 -18.67 -6.28
C PHE A 152 -2.64 -18.74 -5.47
N TYR A 153 -2.60 -19.11 -4.21
CA TYR A 153 -3.80 -19.22 -3.35
C TYR A 153 -4.47 -17.85 -3.12
N LEU A 154 -3.67 -16.81 -2.90
CA LEU A 154 -4.06 -15.42 -2.98
C LEU A 154 -3.38 -14.81 -4.22
N PRO A 155 -3.94 -15.04 -5.42
CA PRO A 155 -3.25 -14.74 -6.65
C PRO A 155 -3.02 -13.24 -6.81
N TYR A 156 -1.75 -12.87 -6.97
CA TYR A 156 -1.32 -11.52 -7.28
C TYR A 156 -0.54 -11.54 -8.59
N GLU A 157 -0.91 -10.69 -9.53
CA GLU A 157 -0.43 -10.77 -10.91
C GLU A 157 1.08 -10.62 -11.03
N ALA A 158 1.69 -9.75 -10.23
CA ALA A 158 3.14 -9.56 -10.24
C ALA A 158 3.88 -10.87 -9.85
N PHE A 159 3.39 -11.58 -8.85
CA PHE A 159 4.01 -12.84 -8.41
C PHE A 159 3.79 -13.96 -9.42
N SER A 160 2.58 -14.11 -9.97
CA SER A 160 2.32 -15.14 -10.98
C SER A 160 3.10 -14.89 -12.26
N THR A 161 3.30 -13.64 -12.68
CA THR A 161 4.16 -13.27 -13.81
C THR A 161 5.62 -13.56 -13.51
N PHE A 162 6.09 -13.25 -12.29
CA PHE A 162 7.46 -13.55 -11.88
C PHE A 162 7.73 -15.06 -11.87
N PHE A 163 6.78 -15.87 -11.36
CA PHE A 163 6.82 -17.32 -11.43
C PHE A 163 6.94 -17.81 -12.88
N ALA A 164 6.15 -17.22 -13.80
CA ALA A 164 6.13 -17.60 -15.21
C ALA A 164 7.46 -17.32 -15.92
N PHE A 165 8.02 -16.11 -15.75
CA PHE A 165 9.14 -15.64 -16.59
C PHE A 165 10.52 -15.83 -15.96
N LEU A 166 10.64 -16.06 -14.65
CA LEU A 166 11.92 -16.31 -13.99
C LEU A 166 12.70 -17.50 -14.61
N PRO A 167 12.10 -18.68 -14.85
CA PRO A 167 12.83 -19.81 -15.48
C PRO A 167 13.33 -19.46 -16.89
N TRP A 168 12.54 -18.75 -17.70
CA TRP A 168 12.92 -18.33 -19.04
C TRP A 168 14.04 -17.28 -19.02
N GLY A 169 13.97 -16.31 -18.09
CA GLY A 169 15.01 -15.32 -17.89
C GLY A 169 16.35 -15.96 -17.54
N ILE A 170 16.35 -16.90 -16.58
CA ILE A 170 17.54 -17.68 -16.20
C ILE A 170 18.07 -18.50 -17.39
N TRP A 171 17.17 -19.13 -18.12
CA TRP A 171 17.51 -19.97 -19.27
C TRP A 171 18.22 -19.20 -20.36
N ILE A 172 17.64 -18.08 -20.83
CA ILE A 172 18.24 -17.29 -21.93
C ILE A 172 19.51 -16.55 -21.49
N PHE A 173 19.52 -15.98 -20.26
CA PHE A 173 20.69 -15.32 -19.69
C PHE A 173 21.88 -16.30 -19.62
N SER A 174 21.63 -17.53 -19.12
CA SER A 174 22.67 -18.56 -19.05
C SER A 174 23.22 -18.92 -20.42
N LYS A 175 22.39 -19.02 -21.48
CA LYS A 175 22.83 -19.27 -22.85
C LYS A 175 23.70 -18.16 -23.41
N ILE A 176 23.34 -16.92 -23.18
CA ILE A 176 24.08 -15.75 -23.67
C ILE A 176 25.46 -15.68 -23.02
N ILE A 177 25.53 -15.79 -21.69
CA ILE A 177 26.83 -15.67 -20.98
C ILE A 177 27.76 -16.87 -21.21
N ASN A 178 27.19 -18.05 -21.57
CA ASN A 178 27.97 -19.23 -21.94
C ASN A 178 28.41 -19.27 -23.41
N ASN A 179 28.12 -18.27 -24.22
CA ASN A 179 28.32 -18.24 -25.68
C ASN A 179 27.54 -19.36 -26.42
N GLU A 180 26.48 -19.93 -25.84
CA GLU A 180 25.65 -20.96 -26.45
C GLU A 180 24.57 -20.33 -27.37
N SER A 181 24.29 -19.06 -27.23
CA SER A 181 23.38 -18.33 -28.07
C SER A 181 23.75 -16.83 -28.12
N SER A 182 23.47 -16.21 -29.25
CA SER A 182 23.52 -14.74 -29.43
C SER A 182 22.14 -14.18 -29.78
N ASN A 183 21.07 -14.87 -29.37
CA ASN A 183 19.71 -14.45 -29.66
C ASN A 183 19.27 -13.35 -28.68
N TRP A 184 19.76 -12.12 -28.89
CA TRP A 184 19.42 -10.94 -28.10
C TRP A 184 17.96 -10.54 -28.29
N ARG A 185 17.33 -10.86 -29.44
CA ARG A 185 15.90 -10.61 -29.67
C ARG A 185 15.04 -11.42 -28.72
N LEU A 186 15.34 -12.69 -28.52
CA LEU A 186 14.62 -13.55 -27.57
C LEU A 186 14.89 -13.11 -26.13
N PHE A 187 16.10 -12.67 -25.81
CA PHE A 187 16.43 -12.10 -24.50
C PHE A 187 15.60 -10.83 -24.22
N PHE A 188 15.52 -9.93 -25.19
CA PHE A 188 14.69 -8.72 -25.10
C PHE A 188 13.21 -9.10 -24.91
N LEU A 189 12.66 -10.00 -25.72
CA LEU A 189 11.26 -10.40 -25.66
C LEU A 189 10.89 -11.02 -24.30
N ILE A 190 11.71 -11.94 -23.78
CA ILE A 190 11.46 -12.58 -22.48
C ILE A 190 11.47 -11.54 -21.36
N ASN A 191 12.45 -10.61 -21.35
CA ASN A 191 12.51 -9.56 -20.36
C ASN A 191 11.32 -8.60 -20.49
N LEU A 192 10.91 -8.23 -21.73
CA LEU A 192 9.75 -7.35 -21.97
C LEU A 192 8.44 -7.97 -21.46
N LEU A 193 8.20 -9.26 -21.76
CA LEU A 193 6.99 -9.98 -21.31
C LEU A 193 6.98 -10.22 -19.78
N GLY A 194 8.14 -10.27 -19.17
CA GLY A 194 8.30 -10.44 -17.73
C GLY A 194 8.14 -9.15 -16.91
N ILE A 195 8.12 -7.98 -17.55
CA ILE A 195 8.06 -6.67 -16.85
C ILE A 195 6.89 -6.55 -15.86
N PRO A 196 5.66 -7.05 -16.10
CA PRO A 196 4.57 -6.94 -15.14
C PRO A 196 4.88 -7.51 -13.75
N SER A 197 5.85 -8.41 -13.63
CA SER A 197 6.36 -8.86 -12.33
C SER A 197 6.94 -7.71 -11.50
N PHE A 198 7.47 -6.68 -12.14
CA PHE A 198 8.16 -5.55 -11.51
C PHE A 198 7.21 -4.42 -11.11
N TYR A 199 5.90 -4.59 -11.29
CA TYR A 199 4.89 -3.81 -10.60
C TYR A 199 5.21 -3.78 -9.09
N THR A 200 5.62 -4.91 -8.54
CA THR A 200 6.28 -5.02 -7.22
C THR A 200 7.79 -4.86 -7.41
N GLN A 201 8.32 -3.64 -7.26
CA GLN A 201 9.73 -3.28 -7.58
C GLN A 201 10.76 -4.18 -6.89
N GLN A 202 10.44 -4.70 -5.71
CA GLN A 202 11.33 -5.61 -4.97
C GLN A 202 11.63 -6.91 -5.76
N LEU A 203 10.70 -7.36 -6.61
CA LEU A 203 10.94 -8.53 -7.46
C LEU A 203 11.99 -8.27 -8.55
N PHE A 204 12.11 -7.01 -9.03
CA PHE A 204 13.20 -6.62 -9.93
C PHE A 204 14.56 -6.77 -9.25
N ILE A 205 14.68 -6.33 -8.00
CA ILE A 205 15.92 -6.47 -7.22
C ILE A 205 16.26 -7.96 -7.04
N VAL A 206 15.28 -8.78 -6.66
CA VAL A 206 15.48 -10.24 -6.50
C VAL A 206 15.87 -10.88 -7.84
N TYR A 207 15.25 -10.48 -8.96
CA TYR A 207 15.62 -10.94 -10.29
C TYR A 207 17.08 -10.63 -10.62
N MET A 208 17.51 -9.37 -10.38
CA MET A 208 18.90 -8.95 -10.58
C MET A 208 19.89 -9.73 -9.69
N MET A 209 19.52 -9.98 -8.41
CA MET A 209 20.33 -10.80 -7.50
C MET A 209 20.47 -12.25 -7.98
N VAL A 210 19.39 -12.87 -8.46
CA VAL A 210 19.41 -14.23 -9.02
C VAL A 210 20.31 -14.32 -10.25
N LEU A 211 20.18 -13.37 -11.18
CA LEU A 211 21.07 -13.31 -12.36
C LEU A 211 22.52 -13.03 -11.96
N GLY A 212 22.71 -12.18 -10.92
CA GLY A 212 24.04 -11.92 -10.35
C GLY A 212 24.73 -13.18 -9.81
N CYS A 213 23.99 -14.05 -9.11
CA CYS A 213 24.53 -15.35 -8.67
C CYS A 213 25.01 -16.21 -9.84
N ILE A 214 24.32 -16.17 -10.97
CA ILE A 214 24.75 -16.90 -12.18
C ILE A 214 25.97 -16.23 -12.81
N ALA A 215 25.97 -14.89 -12.87
CA ALA A 215 27.07 -14.11 -13.44
C ALA A 215 28.41 -14.34 -12.69
N LEU A 216 28.37 -14.42 -11.35
CA LEU A 216 29.54 -14.70 -10.50
C LEU A 216 30.27 -15.99 -10.88
N THR A 217 29.59 -16.97 -11.46
CA THR A 217 30.20 -18.22 -11.91
C THR A 217 30.83 -18.13 -13.29
N LYS A 218 30.72 -16.97 -14.00
CA LYS A 218 31.11 -16.77 -15.40
C LYS A 218 31.81 -15.41 -15.63
N ILE A 219 32.67 -15.01 -14.71
CA ILE A 219 33.38 -13.73 -14.74
C ILE A 219 34.24 -13.54 -16.01
N MET A 220 34.71 -14.66 -16.63
CA MET A 220 35.49 -14.59 -17.88
C MET A 220 34.71 -13.95 -19.05
N ASN A 221 33.37 -13.93 -19.02
CA ASN A 221 32.50 -13.36 -20.05
C ASN A 221 31.92 -12.03 -19.63
N ILE A 222 32.68 -11.22 -18.88
CA ILE A 222 32.21 -9.98 -18.23
C ILE A 222 31.52 -9.01 -19.21
N LYS A 223 31.96 -8.87 -20.44
CA LYS A 223 31.34 -7.99 -21.45
C LYS A 223 29.90 -8.36 -21.74
N ARG A 224 29.60 -9.66 -21.90
CA ARG A 224 28.20 -10.14 -22.11
C ARG A 224 27.35 -10.01 -20.87
N VAL A 225 27.97 -10.24 -19.71
CA VAL A 225 27.28 -10.04 -18.42
C VAL A 225 26.87 -8.58 -18.27
N LEU A 226 27.81 -7.64 -18.43
CA LEU A 226 27.52 -6.21 -18.32
C LEU A 226 26.50 -5.74 -19.36
N LEU A 227 26.63 -6.19 -20.63
CA LEU A 227 25.66 -5.86 -21.66
C LEU A 227 24.24 -6.38 -21.32
N SER A 228 24.14 -7.60 -20.78
CA SER A 228 22.85 -8.16 -20.37
C SER A 228 22.19 -7.34 -19.26
N PHE A 229 22.92 -6.98 -18.20
CA PHE A 229 22.42 -6.12 -17.12
C PHE A 229 22.05 -4.73 -17.61
N PHE A 230 22.90 -4.13 -18.47
CA PHE A 230 22.61 -2.85 -19.08
C PHE A 230 21.31 -2.86 -19.90
N LEU A 231 21.12 -3.90 -20.74
CA LEU A 231 19.88 -4.08 -21.51
C LEU A 231 18.66 -4.24 -20.59
N ILE A 232 18.75 -5.04 -19.50
CA ILE A 232 17.67 -5.18 -18.55
C ILE A 232 17.28 -3.83 -17.93
N ILE A 233 18.26 -3.00 -17.53
CA ILE A 233 18.01 -1.67 -16.95
C ILE A 233 17.32 -0.77 -17.97
N ILE A 234 17.79 -0.74 -19.22
CA ILE A 234 17.21 0.11 -20.26
C ILE A 234 15.79 -0.34 -20.65
N ILE A 235 15.55 -1.65 -20.79
CA ILE A 235 14.21 -2.21 -21.05
C ILE A 235 13.21 -1.77 -19.97
N ASN A 236 13.65 -1.60 -18.74
CA ASN A 236 12.85 -1.23 -17.59
C ASN A 236 12.85 0.28 -17.29
N SER A 237 13.54 1.10 -18.09
CA SER A 237 13.75 2.54 -17.79
C SER A 237 12.46 3.35 -17.68
N PHE A 238 11.39 2.99 -18.39
CA PHE A 238 10.13 3.73 -18.41
C PHE A 238 9.38 3.71 -17.07
N TRP A 239 9.59 2.69 -16.23
CA TRP A 239 9.08 2.65 -14.88
C TRP A 239 10.17 2.95 -13.82
N LEU A 240 11.44 2.63 -14.11
CA LEU A 240 12.57 2.88 -13.19
C LEU A 240 12.82 4.38 -12.98
N LEU A 241 12.79 5.19 -14.05
CA LEU A 241 13.07 6.63 -13.95
C LEU A 241 12.02 7.37 -13.08
N PRO A 242 10.70 7.17 -13.28
CA PRO A 242 9.69 7.71 -12.36
C PRO A 242 9.85 7.21 -10.92
N GLN A 243 10.20 5.94 -10.73
CA GLN A 243 10.40 5.38 -9.41
C GLN A 243 11.59 6.00 -8.67
N LEU A 244 12.69 6.30 -9.37
CA LEU A 244 13.82 7.02 -8.79
C LEU A 244 13.43 8.45 -8.38
N TYR A 245 12.59 9.11 -9.18
CA TYR A 245 12.02 10.41 -8.81
C TYR A 245 11.17 10.29 -7.53
N PHE A 246 10.25 9.30 -7.47
CA PHE A 246 9.44 9.04 -6.29
C PHE A 246 10.30 8.81 -5.03
N LEU A 247 11.32 7.96 -5.11
CA LEU A 247 12.21 7.67 -3.98
C LEU A 247 12.92 8.93 -3.47
N LYS A 248 13.32 9.82 -4.39
CA LYS A 248 14.00 11.08 -4.04
C LYS A 248 13.06 12.10 -3.38
N THR A 249 11.80 12.19 -3.83
CA THR A 249 10.87 13.27 -3.44
C THR A 249 9.84 12.84 -2.40
N ASN A 250 9.47 11.57 -2.40
CA ASN A 250 8.39 11.01 -1.58
C ASN A 250 8.82 9.77 -0.76
N GLY A 251 10.11 9.39 -0.79
CA GLY A 251 10.59 8.19 -0.10
C GLY A 251 10.34 8.21 1.41
N GLN A 252 10.39 9.38 2.04
CA GLN A 252 10.08 9.56 3.47
C GLN A 252 8.63 9.19 3.80
N VAL A 253 7.68 9.46 2.90
CA VAL A 253 6.27 9.12 3.10
C VAL A 253 6.08 7.63 3.42
N VAL A 254 6.88 6.75 2.81
CA VAL A 254 6.78 5.29 3.02
C VAL A 254 7.31 4.88 4.41
N THR A 255 8.28 5.62 4.95
CA THR A 255 8.96 5.29 6.22
C THR A 255 8.34 5.98 7.43
N GLU A 256 7.73 7.15 7.23
CA GLU A 256 7.21 8.02 8.29
C GLU A 256 5.67 8.01 8.39
N ALA A 257 4.99 7.30 7.49
CA ALA A 257 3.54 7.19 7.53
C ALA A 257 3.06 6.52 8.83
N LYS A 258 2.37 7.28 9.69
CA LYS A 258 1.88 6.78 10.99
C LYS A 258 0.91 5.60 10.85
N ASN A 259 0.04 5.64 9.86
CA ASN A 259 -1.05 4.67 9.71
C ASN A 259 -0.81 3.56 8.68
N ASN A 260 0.17 3.69 7.81
CA ASN A 260 0.50 2.72 6.76
C ASN A 260 1.96 2.27 6.84
N THR A 261 2.53 2.26 8.02
CA THR A 261 3.89 1.75 8.24
C THR A 261 3.91 0.25 8.02
N LEU A 262 4.43 -0.15 6.86
CA LEU A 262 4.43 -1.55 6.45
C LEU A 262 5.58 -2.37 7.07
N SER A 263 6.63 -1.69 7.55
CA SER A 263 7.79 -2.33 8.20
C SER A 263 7.77 -2.05 9.70
N THR A 264 6.92 -2.78 10.43
CA THR A 264 6.76 -2.66 11.88
C THR A 264 7.54 -3.74 12.63
N GLU A 265 7.77 -3.54 13.93
CA GLU A 265 8.31 -4.57 14.81
C GLU A 265 7.47 -5.86 14.77
N ASN A 266 6.14 -5.74 14.67
CA ASN A 266 5.26 -6.90 14.54
C ASN A 266 5.58 -7.75 13.30
N VAL A 267 5.83 -7.11 12.16
CA VAL A 267 6.23 -7.81 10.91
C VAL A 267 7.59 -8.48 11.09
N TYR A 268 8.53 -7.82 11.76
CA TYR A 268 9.83 -8.40 12.05
C TYR A 268 9.70 -9.68 12.90
N PHE A 269 8.95 -9.63 14.00
CA PHE A 269 8.77 -10.81 14.87
C PHE A 269 7.96 -11.91 14.18
N GLN A 270 7.00 -11.58 13.34
CA GLN A 270 6.32 -12.55 12.50
C GLN A 270 7.30 -13.26 11.56
N ASN A 271 8.21 -12.52 10.93
CA ASN A 271 9.26 -13.12 10.09
C ASN A 271 10.21 -14.01 10.92
N TYR A 272 10.54 -13.61 12.16
CA TYR A 272 11.35 -14.42 13.08
C TYR A 272 10.66 -15.75 13.43
N GLU A 273 9.38 -15.73 13.73
CA GLU A 273 8.61 -16.94 14.02
C GLU A 273 8.51 -17.88 12.82
N LYS A 274 8.37 -17.32 11.61
CA LYS A 274 8.17 -18.10 10.37
C LYS A 274 9.47 -18.50 9.67
N GLY A 275 10.54 -17.76 9.85
CA GLY A 275 11.85 -18.02 9.24
C GLY A 275 12.61 -19.18 9.91
N THR A 276 11.96 -20.29 10.23
CA THR A 276 12.59 -21.46 10.84
C THR A 276 13.12 -22.42 9.77
N ILE A 277 14.15 -23.21 10.11
CA ILE A 277 14.68 -24.25 9.21
C ILE A 277 13.59 -25.25 8.82
N ASN A 278 12.67 -25.57 9.74
CA ASN A 278 11.56 -26.49 9.48
C ASN A 278 10.63 -25.92 8.39
N ASN A 279 10.19 -24.66 8.53
CA ASN A 279 9.33 -24.02 7.54
C ASN A 279 10.06 -23.83 6.19
N PHE A 280 11.36 -23.51 6.23
CA PHE A 280 12.20 -23.43 5.06
C PHE A 280 12.24 -24.76 4.28
N LEU A 281 12.49 -25.89 4.97
CA LEU A 281 12.50 -27.22 4.34
C LEU A 281 11.13 -27.63 3.78
N ARG A 282 10.05 -27.24 4.42
CA ARG A 282 8.67 -27.55 4.01
C ARG A 282 8.08 -26.57 3.00
N LEU A 283 8.79 -25.47 2.65
CA LEU A 283 8.29 -24.38 1.81
C LEU A 283 7.08 -23.65 2.43
N GLU A 284 6.96 -23.62 3.74
CA GLU A 284 5.89 -22.95 4.46
C GLU A 284 6.24 -21.49 4.76
N GLY A 285 5.29 -20.59 4.55
CA GLY A 285 5.36 -19.18 4.87
C GLY A 285 4.25 -18.73 5.82
N PHE A 286 4.13 -17.43 6.00
CA PHE A 286 3.19 -16.83 6.94
C PHE A 286 1.72 -17.09 6.57
N TYR A 287 1.39 -17.42 5.33
CA TYR A 287 0.02 -17.74 4.91
C TYR A 287 -0.60 -18.90 5.68
N PHE A 288 0.21 -19.84 6.17
CA PHE A 288 -0.25 -21.00 6.94
C PHE A 288 -0.94 -20.63 8.26
N ASP A 289 -0.54 -19.49 8.86
CA ASP A 289 -1.09 -19.06 10.14
C ASP A 289 -1.88 -17.75 10.02
N LEU A 290 -2.06 -17.26 8.78
CA LEU A 290 -2.87 -16.09 8.54
C LEU A 290 -4.34 -16.44 8.78
N LYS A 291 -5.01 -15.64 9.61
CA LYS A 291 -6.41 -15.81 9.94
C LYS A 291 -7.26 -14.77 9.21
N GLY A 292 -8.40 -15.22 8.73
CA GLY A 292 -9.45 -14.35 8.22
C GLY A 292 -10.15 -13.57 9.33
N ARG A 293 -11.14 -12.79 8.95
CA ARG A 293 -11.94 -11.96 9.85
C ARG A 293 -12.67 -12.75 10.92
N ASP A 294 -13.15 -13.95 10.59
CA ASP A 294 -13.84 -14.89 11.47
C ASP A 294 -12.91 -15.69 12.38
N ASN A 295 -11.62 -15.33 12.43
CA ASN A 295 -10.56 -16.01 13.17
C ASN A 295 -10.27 -17.45 12.68
N THR A 296 -10.83 -17.88 11.56
CA THR A 296 -10.46 -19.15 10.90
C THR A 296 -9.18 -18.98 10.08
N PHE A 297 -8.45 -20.08 9.88
CA PHE A 297 -7.25 -20.02 9.06
C PHE A 297 -7.62 -19.84 7.58
N LEU A 298 -7.06 -18.83 6.95
CA LEU A 298 -7.26 -18.57 5.53
C LEU A 298 -6.84 -19.75 4.67
N PHE A 299 -5.77 -20.44 5.04
CA PHE A 299 -5.17 -21.57 4.34
C PHE A 299 -5.64 -22.92 4.93
N ALA A 300 -6.79 -22.97 5.61
CA ALA A 300 -7.26 -24.16 6.32
C ALA A 300 -7.25 -25.45 5.49
N PRO A 301 -7.74 -25.52 4.23
CA PRO A 301 -7.74 -26.76 3.47
C PRO A 301 -6.36 -27.39 3.27
N TRP A 302 -5.32 -26.56 3.15
CA TRP A 302 -3.94 -27.01 3.02
C TRP A 302 -3.30 -27.33 4.36
N LYS A 303 -3.63 -26.54 5.40
CA LYS A 303 -3.13 -26.78 6.75
C LYS A 303 -3.65 -28.10 7.29
N ASP A 304 -4.94 -28.39 7.12
CA ASP A 304 -5.57 -29.63 7.54
C ASP A 304 -4.98 -30.81 6.77
N HIS A 305 -4.79 -30.69 5.45
CA HIS A 305 -4.16 -31.71 4.61
C HIS A 305 -2.77 -32.13 5.11
N PHE A 306 -1.93 -31.16 5.53
CA PHE A 306 -0.59 -31.43 6.04
C PHE A 306 -0.49 -31.64 7.55
N SER A 307 -1.55 -31.46 8.31
CA SER A 307 -1.61 -31.78 9.74
C SER A 307 -1.88 -33.25 10.03
N GLU A 308 -2.49 -33.95 9.08
CA GLU A 308 -2.89 -35.37 9.17
C GLU A 308 -1.83 -36.32 8.54
N VAL A 309 -2.33 -37.39 7.91
CA VAL A 309 -1.52 -38.47 7.32
C VAL A 309 -0.50 -37.96 6.27
N PHE A 310 -0.81 -36.89 5.56
CA PHE A 310 0.05 -36.33 4.50
C PHE A 310 1.14 -35.39 5.01
N GLY A 311 1.22 -35.12 6.31
CA GLY A 311 2.24 -34.27 6.92
C GLY A 311 3.68 -34.70 6.71
N ILE A 312 3.89 -35.98 6.36
CA ILE A 312 5.22 -36.52 6.04
C ILE A 312 5.70 -36.13 4.64
N LEU A 313 4.79 -35.83 3.69
CA LEU A 313 5.16 -35.58 2.29
C LEU A 313 6.12 -34.40 2.08
N PRO A 314 5.95 -33.24 2.75
CA PRO A 314 6.91 -32.15 2.66
C PRO A 314 8.33 -32.59 3.04
N TYR A 315 8.50 -33.46 4.04
CA TYR A 315 9.82 -33.97 4.46
C TYR A 315 10.40 -34.97 3.48
N VAL A 316 9.57 -35.79 2.80
CA VAL A 316 10.02 -36.66 1.72
C VAL A 316 10.64 -35.83 0.59
N PHE A 317 9.96 -34.75 0.16
CA PHE A 317 10.50 -33.86 -0.87
C PHE A 317 11.71 -33.06 -0.38
N ALA A 318 11.75 -32.65 0.89
CA ALA A 318 12.93 -32.05 1.50
C ALA A 318 14.14 -33.01 1.48
N GLY A 319 13.95 -34.27 1.79
CA GLY A 319 15.00 -35.30 1.68
C GLY A 319 15.54 -35.46 0.24
N LEU A 320 14.64 -35.46 -0.75
CA LEU A 320 15.02 -35.51 -2.18
C LEU A 320 15.79 -34.24 -2.59
N MET A 321 15.36 -33.06 -2.11
CA MET A 321 16.06 -31.81 -2.35
C MET A 321 17.49 -31.84 -1.78
N VAL A 322 17.65 -32.28 -0.54
CA VAL A 322 18.98 -32.41 0.10
C VAL A 322 19.88 -33.35 -0.66
N LEU A 323 19.37 -34.52 -1.09
CA LEU A 323 20.13 -35.45 -1.93
C LEU A 323 20.60 -34.82 -3.24
N GLY A 324 19.71 -34.06 -3.90
CA GLY A 324 20.05 -33.34 -5.13
C GLY A 324 21.04 -32.21 -4.89
N PHE A 325 20.91 -31.48 -3.80
CA PHE A 325 21.83 -30.41 -3.39
C PHE A 325 23.24 -30.95 -3.14
N VAL A 326 23.39 -32.02 -2.35
CA VAL A 326 24.68 -32.69 -2.08
C VAL A 326 25.31 -33.23 -3.37
N LYS A 327 24.49 -33.77 -4.27
CA LYS A 327 24.98 -34.25 -5.59
C LYS A 327 25.55 -33.10 -6.42
N ASN A 328 24.87 -31.94 -6.44
CA ASN A 328 25.37 -30.75 -7.16
C ASN A 328 26.65 -30.17 -6.55
N ILE A 329 26.84 -30.22 -5.24
CA ILE A 329 28.11 -29.84 -4.60
C ILE A 329 29.25 -30.77 -5.12
N LYS A 330 29.03 -32.08 -5.09
CA LYS A 330 30.01 -33.07 -5.57
C LYS A 330 30.36 -32.90 -7.06
N GLU A 331 29.36 -32.47 -7.87
CA GLU A 331 29.57 -32.24 -9.31
C GLU A 331 30.06 -30.80 -9.62
N LYS A 332 30.36 -29.99 -8.61
CA LYS A 332 30.82 -28.58 -8.71
C LYS A 332 29.91 -27.69 -9.58
N LYS A 333 28.58 -27.89 -9.50
CA LYS A 333 27.57 -27.07 -10.21
C LYS A 333 27.17 -25.86 -9.38
N HIS A 334 27.98 -24.84 -9.37
CA HIS A 334 27.87 -23.72 -8.42
C HIS A 334 26.65 -22.79 -8.62
N ASN A 335 26.15 -22.62 -9.85
CA ASN A 335 25.09 -21.65 -10.15
C ASN A 335 23.83 -21.80 -9.28
N TYR A 336 23.24 -22.99 -9.24
CA TYR A 336 22.02 -23.26 -8.45
C TYR A 336 22.28 -23.27 -6.94
N ILE A 337 23.52 -23.65 -6.55
CA ILE A 337 23.96 -23.61 -5.16
C ILE A 337 23.98 -22.16 -4.67
N LEU A 338 24.52 -21.21 -5.46
CA LEU A 338 24.54 -19.80 -5.09
C LEU A 338 23.13 -19.21 -4.99
N ILE A 339 22.23 -19.52 -5.93
CA ILE A 339 20.83 -19.10 -5.85
C ILE A 339 20.15 -19.68 -4.59
N PHE A 340 20.42 -20.97 -4.28
CA PHE A 340 19.88 -21.60 -3.07
C PHE A 340 20.37 -20.89 -1.80
N ILE A 341 21.68 -20.57 -1.73
CA ILE A 341 22.27 -19.84 -0.61
C ILE A 341 21.65 -18.44 -0.47
N LEU A 342 21.50 -17.72 -1.61
CA LEU A 342 20.82 -16.42 -1.63
C LEU A 342 19.41 -16.52 -1.07
N CYS A 343 18.63 -17.52 -1.51
CA CYS A 343 17.27 -17.72 -1.03
C CYS A 343 17.22 -18.15 0.44
N ALA A 344 18.19 -18.98 0.89
CA ALA A 344 18.28 -19.40 2.29
C ALA A 344 18.59 -18.18 3.20
N ILE A 345 19.53 -17.33 2.82
CA ILE A 345 19.81 -16.08 3.53
C ILE A 345 18.55 -15.21 3.57
N GLY A 346 17.87 -15.02 2.43
CA GLY A 346 16.67 -14.21 2.33
C GLY A 346 15.54 -14.73 3.20
N LEU A 347 15.21 -16.02 3.13
CA LEU A 347 14.07 -16.60 3.86
C LEU A 347 14.32 -16.77 5.37
N LEU A 348 15.59 -16.97 5.76
CA LEU A 348 16.00 -17.13 7.16
C LEU A 348 16.55 -15.82 7.76
N LEU A 349 16.37 -14.69 7.08
CA LEU A 349 17.00 -13.40 7.40
C LEU A 349 16.71 -12.94 8.83
N ALA A 350 15.49 -13.17 9.33
CA ALA A 350 15.09 -12.76 10.67
C ALA A 350 15.61 -13.70 11.80
N THR A 351 16.16 -14.87 11.48
CA THR A 351 16.56 -15.88 12.46
C THR A 351 18.08 -16.11 12.50
N PRO A 352 18.65 -16.56 13.63
CA PRO A 352 20.05 -16.98 13.67
C PRO A 352 20.33 -18.08 12.64
N PRO A 353 21.50 -18.08 11.95
CA PRO A 353 22.64 -17.18 12.14
C PRO A 353 22.57 -15.84 11.38
N PHE A 354 21.51 -15.55 10.61
CA PHE A 354 21.43 -14.40 9.70
C PHE A 354 20.78 -13.15 10.31
N SER A 355 20.26 -13.23 11.55
CA SER A 355 19.58 -12.10 12.23
C SER A 355 20.41 -10.82 12.30
N TRP A 356 21.75 -10.92 12.44
CA TRP A 356 22.63 -9.75 12.44
C TRP A 356 22.62 -8.98 11.11
N ILE A 357 22.44 -9.68 9.97
CA ILE A 357 22.28 -9.05 8.65
C ILE A 357 20.98 -8.26 8.62
N ASN A 358 19.90 -8.85 9.18
CA ASN A 358 18.60 -8.20 9.24
C ASN A 358 18.64 -6.94 10.12
N GLU A 359 19.36 -6.97 11.25
CA GLU A 359 19.55 -5.80 12.10
C GLU A 359 20.27 -4.65 11.38
N LEU A 360 21.27 -4.97 10.53
CA LEU A 360 21.92 -3.97 9.67
C LEU A 360 20.96 -3.40 8.62
N ILE A 361 20.19 -4.27 7.95
CA ILE A 361 19.22 -3.87 6.93
C ILE A 361 18.14 -2.96 7.52
N ARG A 362 17.67 -3.27 8.73
CA ARG A 362 16.62 -2.50 9.43
C ARG A 362 17.04 -1.06 9.76
N LYS A 363 18.33 -0.79 9.90
CA LYS A 363 18.86 0.57 10.13
C LYS A 363 18.80 1.46 8.89
N ILE A 364 18.53 0.89 7.70
CA ILE A 364 18.46 1.64 6.45
C ILE A 364 16.99 1.68 6.00
N PRO A 365 16.29 2.82 6.14
CA PRO A 365 14.83 2.90 6.01
C PRO A 365 14.27 2.31 4.70
N ILE A 366 14.86 2.66 3.54
CA ILE A 366 14.39 2.19 2.23
C ILE A 366 14.64 0.68 2.06
N ILE A 367 15.81 0.20 2.48
CA ILE A 367 16.19 -1.22 2.37
C ILE A 367 15.34 -2.07 3.31
N ASN A 368 15.02 -1.56 4.49
CA ASN A 368 14.12 -2.20 5.43
C ASN A 368 12.74 -2.48 4.78
N GLN A 369 12.18 -1.52 4.04
CA GLN A 369 10.91 -1.72 3.33
C GLN A 369 11.00 -2.81 2.24
N ILE A 370 12.13 -2.93 1.54
CA ILE A 370 12.35 -3.96 0.51
C ILE A 370 12.28 -5.36 1.11
N PHE A 371 12.92 -5.58 2.26
CA PHE A 371 13.05 -6.90 2.88
C PHE A 371 12.07 -7.18 4.03
N ARG A 372 11.05 -6.34 4.22
CA ARG A 372 10.04 -6.49 5.30
C ARG A 372 9.31 -7.84 5.30
N SER A 373 9.08 -8.43 4.11
CA SER A 373 8.41 -9.72 3.95
C SER A 373 9.26 -10.63 3.04
N PRO A 374 10.28 -11.31 3.59
CA PRO A 374 11.23 -12.09 2.81
C PRO A 374 10.57 -13.24 2.05
N PHE A 375 9.55 -13.89 2.63
CA PHE A 375 8.87 -15.02 2.00
C PHE A 375 8.34 -14.66 0.61
N THR A 376 7.56 -13.59 0.49
CA THR A 376 6.98 -13.19 -0.80
C THR A 376 8.02 -12.81 -1.87
N LYS A 377 9.23 -12.48 -1.47
CA LYS A 377 10.32 -12.10 -2.39
C LYS A 377 11.15 -13.30 -2.84
N PHE A 378 11.46 -14.20 -1.93
CA PHE A 378 12.43 -15.28 -2.19
C PHE A 378 11.78 -16.65 -2.43
N VAL A 379 10.49 -16.85 -2.12
CA VAL A 379 9.86 -18.18 -2.27
C VAL A 379 9.80 -18.66 -3.70
N ILE A 380 9.62 -17.76 -4.70
CA ILE A 380 9.54 -18.15 -6.12
C ILE A 380 10.89 -18.67 -6.63
N PRO A 381 12.02 -17.92 -6.52
CA PRO A 381 13.32 -18.44 -6.91
C PRO A 381 13.74 -19.64 -6.04
N TYR A 382 13.34 -19.66 -4.77
CA TYR A 382 13.58 -20.84 -3.91
C TYR A 382 12.83 -22.07 -4.40
N SER A 383 11.53 -21.96 -4.70
CA SER A 383 10.71 -23.05 -5.26
C SER A 383 11.29 -23.59 -6.57
N LEU A 384 11.86 -22.72 -7.41
CA LEU A 384 12.51 -23.12 -8.66
C LEU A 384 13.76 -23.97 -8.41
N VAL A 385 14.70 -23.49 -7.58
CA VAL A 385 15.94 -24.23 -7.30
C VAL A 385 15.70 -25.47 -6.45
N TYR A 386 14.73 -25.42 -5.53
CA TYR A 386 14.27 -26.56 -4.76
C TYR A 386 13.77 -27.68 -5.67
N SER A 387 12.90 -27.36 -6.64
CA SER A 387 12.35 -28.29 -7.63
C SER A 387 13.41 -28.88 -8.54
N TYR A 388 14.42 -28.09 -8.90
CA TYR A 388 15.59 -28.59 -9.63
C TYR A 388 16.34 -29.62 -8.78
N PHE A 389 16.62 -29.36 -7.50
CA PHE A 389 17.29 -30.32 -6.64
C PHE A 389 16.46 -31.57 -6.37
N VAL A 390 15.12 -31.45 -6.27
CA VAL A 390 14.22 -32.62 -6.21
C VAL A 390 14.38 -33.49 -7.48
N ALA A 391 14.40 -32.88 -8.67
CA ALA A 391 14.62 -33.62 -9.92
C ALA A 391 15.97 -34.33 -9.96
N VAL A 392 17.03 -33.66 -9.47
CA VAL A 392 18.37 -34.29 -9.35
C VAL A 392 18.38 -35.38 -8.28
N GLY A 393 17.70 -35.17 -7.15
CA GLY A 393 17.57 -36.18 -6.08
C GLY A 393 16.88 -37.47 -6.58
N ILE A 394 15.73 -37.31 -7.26
CA ILE A 394 15.02 -38.41 -7.88
C ILE A 394 15.96 -39.13 -8.87
N ARG A 395 16.65 -38.38 -9.75
CA ARG A 395 17.62 -38.97 -10.69
C ARG A 395 18.72 -39.74 -9.97
N THR A 396 19.23 -39.25 -8.85
CA THR A 396 20.31 -39.88 -8.07
C THR A 396 19.83 -41.20 -7.48
N LEU A 397 18.63 -41.27 -6.90
CA LEU A 397 18.02 -42.49 -6.44
C LEU A 397 17.86 -43.52 -7.56
N PHE A 398 17.32 -43.08 -8.72
CA PHE A 398 17.21 -44.00 -9.87
C PHE A 398 18.54 -44.59 -10.35
N SER A 399 19.65 -43.82 -10.27
CA SER A 399 20.96 -44.26 -10.69
C SER A 399 21.55 -45.33 -9.76
N GLN A 400 21.11 -45.42 -8.52
CA GLN A 400 21.56 -46.41 -7.54
C GLN A 400 20.88 -47.77 -7.74
N PHE A 401 19.66 -47.78 -8.34
CA PHE A 401 18.96 -49.01 -8.64
C PHE A 401 19.29 -49.44 -10.07
N ASN A 402 19.98 -50.58 -10.26
CA ASN A 402 20.24 -51.16 -11.57
C ASN A 402 18.93 -51.73 -12.15
N THR A 403 18.01 -50.89 -12.60
CA THR A 403 16.60 -51.21 -12.78
C THR A 403 16.24 -51.45 -14.23
N GLY A 404 15.61 -52.64 -14.54
CA GLY A 404 14.96 -52.89 -15.80
C GLY A 404 13.79 -51.97 -16.09
N LYS A 405 13.35 -51.85 -17.36
CA LYS A 405 12.29 -50.93 -17.82
C LYS A 405 11.00 -50.93 -16.97
N ARG A 406 10.55 -52.09 -16.44
CA ARG A 406 9.35 -52.24 -15.60
C ARG A 406 9.48 -51.52 -14.25
N LYS A 407 10.62 -51.68 -13.58
CA LYS A 407 10.89 -51.00 -12.28
C LYS A 407 11.00 -49.50 -12.46
N TYR A 408 11.59 -49.07 -13.58
CA TYR A 408 11.65 -47.63 -13.92
C TYR A 408 10.24 -47.03 -14.06
N LEU A 409 9.33 -47.69 -14.76
CA LEU A 409 7.94 -47.26 -14.90
C LEU A 409 7.24 -47.18 -13.54
N PHE A 410 7.38 -48.23 -12.70
CA PHE A 410 6.75 -48.29 -11.38
C PHE A 410 7.21 -47.15 -10.48
N ILE A 411 8.51 -46.87 -10.40
CA ILE A 411 9.06 -45.79 -9.61
C ILE A 411 8.60 -44.43 -10.15
N SER A 412 8.53 -44.25 -11.46
CA SER A 412 7.98 -43.04 -12.06
C SER A 412 6.52 -42.80 -11.68
N LEU A 413 5.69 -43.85 -11.74
CA LEU A 413 4.29 -43.78 -11.31
C LEU A 413 4.15 -43.46 -9.82
N LEU A 414 5.03 -43.99 -8.98
CA LEU A 414 5.07 -43.68 -7.53
C LEU A 414 5.35 -42.19 -7.30
N PHE A 415 6.32 -41.59 -7.99
CA PHE A 415 6.60 -40.15 -7.81
C PHE A 415 5.47 -39.27 -8.36
N TYR A 416 4.80 -39.63 -9.45
CA TYR A 416 3.59 -38.96 -9.91
C TYR A 416 2.50 -38.99 -8.84
N PHE A 417 2.29 -40.15 -8.25
CA PHE A 417 1.29 -40.37 -7.21
C PHE A 417 1.63 -39.53 -5.93
N LEU A 418 2.91 -39.51 -5.53
CA LEU A 418 3.35 -38.71 -4.39
C LEU A 418 3.15 -37.19 -4.62
N ILE A 419 3.46 -36.69 -5.84
CA ILE A 419 3.22 -35.27 -6.17
C ILE A 419 1.71 -35.00 -6.20
N PHE A 420 0.89 -35.91 -6.73
CA PHE A 420 -0.57 -35.80 -6.75
C PHE A 420 -1.12 -35.76 -5.32
N LEU A 421 -0.73 -36.67 -4.45
CA LEU A 421 -1.12 -36.69 -3.05
C LEU A 421 -0.69 -35.42 -2.33
N TYR A 422 0.52 -34.96 -2.56
CA TYR A 422 1.04 -33.72 -2.00
C TYR A 422 0.19 -32.51 -2.37
N SER A 423 -0.30 -32.44 -3.62
CA SER A 423 -1.05 -31.31 -4.16
C SER A 423 -2.57 -31.57 -4.26
N LEU A 424 -3.09 -32.57 -3.57
CA LEU A 424 -4.48 -33.00 -3.67
C LEU A 424 -5.50 -31.86 -3.48
N PRO A 425 -5.35 -30.93 -2.51
CA PRO A 425 -6.31 -29.83 -2.34
C PRO A 425 -6.42 -28.94 -3.59
N ALA A 426 -5.38 -28.78 -4.41
CA ALA A 426 -5.47 -28.03 -5.66
C ALA A 426 -6.47 -28.66 -6.65
N PHE A 427 -6.58 -30.00 -6.65
CA PHE A 427 -7.52 -30.75 -7.49
C PHE A 427 -8.92 -30.86 -6.86
N GLN A 428 -9.09 -30.39 -5.64
CA GLN A 428 -10.37 -30.28 -4.93
C GLN A 428 -10.98 -28.86 -4.99
N GLY A 429 -10.41 -27.97 -5.79
CA GLY A 429 -10.89 -26.61 -5.96
C GLY A 429 -10.21 -25.56 -5.07
N TYR A 430 -9.17 -25.94 -4.32
CA TYR A 430 -8.43 -25.06 -3.39
C TYR A 430 -7.07 -24.60 -3.93
N PHE A 431 -6.94 -24.49 -5.26
CA PHE A 431 -5.77 -23.84 -5.86
C PHE A 431 -5.79 -22.33 -5.66
N PHE A 432 -6.98 -21.73 -5.70
CA PHE A 432 -7.27 -20.36 -5.25
C PHE A 432 -8.12 -20.40 -3.98
N SER A 433 -7.96 -19.39 -3.13
CA SER A 433 -8.82 -19.24 -1.96
C SER A 433 -10.30 -19.14 -2.38
N PRO A 434 -11.21 -19.85 -1.70
CA PRO A 434 -12.65 -19.69 -1.92
C PRO A 434 -13.14 -18.26 -1.73
N GLU A 435 -12.53 -17.49 -0.81
CA GLU A 435 -12.86 -16.09 -0.51
C GLU A 435 -12.58 -15.14 -1.68
N MET A 436 -11.66 -15.54 -2.60
CA MET A 436 -11.35 -14.76 -3.80
C MET A 436 -12.37 -14.94 -4.94
N LYS A 437 -13.28 -15.92 -4.84
CA LYS A 437 -14.26 -16.28 -5.89
C LYS A 437 -15.60 -15.63 -5.58
N VAL A 438 -15.73 -14.33 -5.86
CA VAL A 438 -16.87 -13.51 -5.45
C VAL A 438 -17.78 -13.12 -6.60
N LYS A 439 -19.09 -12.96 -6.29
CA LYS A 439 -20.08 -12.44 -7.22
C LYS A 439 -20.34 -10.97 -6.91
N ILE A 440 -20.08 -10.09 -7.85
CA ILE A 440 -20.28 -8.63 -7.70
C ILE A 440 -21.79 -8.35 -7.82
N PRO A 441 -22.44 -7.65 -6.86
CA PRO A 441 -23.85 -7.26 -6.94
C PRO A 441 -24.15 -6.30 -8.10
N ASP A 442 -25.39 -6.36 -8.61
CA ASP A 442 -25.81 -5.60 -9.80
C ASP A 442 -25.86 -4.08 -9.58
N ASP A 443 -26.09 -3.62 -8.36
CA ASP A 443 -26.09 -2.18 -8.05
C ASP A 443 -24.71 -1.53 -8.20
N TYR A 444 -23.60 -2.26 -7.99
CA TYR A 444 -22.26 -1.76 -8.39
C TYR A 444 -22.14 -1.55 -9.90
N GLN A 445 -22.70 -2.46 -10.69
CA GLN A 445 -22.73 -2.31 -12.15
C GLN A 445 -23.58 -1.11 -12.57
N SER A 446 -24.70 -0.84 -11.87
CA SER A 446 -25.55 0.33 -12.12
C SER A 446 -24.79 1.64 -11.89
N VAL A 447 -24.06 1.74 -10.77
CA VAL A 447 -23.21 2.91 -10.45
C VAL A 447 -22.06 3.08 -11.47
N ILE A 448 -21.39 1.98 -11.84
CA ILE A 448 -20.35 2.00 -12.89
C ILE A 448 -20.92 2.53 -14.22
N ASN A 449 -22.12 2.08 -14.59
CA ASN A 449 -22.76 2.53 -15.83
C ASN A 449 -23.19 4.01 -15.75
N TYR A 450 -23.66 4.51 -14.61
CA TYR A 450 -23.96 5.91 -14.40
C TYR A 450 -22.73 6.80 -14.66
N PHE A 451 -21.58 6.44 -14.07
CA PHE A 451 -20.36 7.23 -14.22
C PHE A 451 -19.66 7.09 -15.59
N LYS A 452 -20.11 6.22 -16.49
CA LYS A 452 -19.66 6.22 -17.88
C LYS A 452 -20.14 7.44 -18.68
N THR A 453 -21.33 7.96 -18.34
CA THR A 453 -21.96 9.08 -19.04
C THR A 453 -21.97 10.36 -18.21
N GLU A 454 -22.21 10.24 -16.91
CA GLU A 454 -22.39 11.34 -16.00
C GLU A 454 -21.12 11.65 -15.17
N GLY A 455 -21.08 12.83 -14.58
CA GLY A 455 -20.05 13.22 -13.62
C GLY A 455 -18.62 13.23 -14.18
N LYS A 456 -18.41 13.47 -15.46
CA LYS A 456 -17.07 13.63 -16.04
C LYS A 456 -16.30 14.72 -15.29
N ASN A 457 -15.05 14.44 -14.91
CA ASN A 457 -14.21 15.35 -14.11
C ASN A 457 -14.78 15.73 -12.74
N SER A 458 -15.55 14.84 -12.13
CA SER A 458 -16.06 14.94 -10.76
C SER A 458 -15.25 14.04 -9.83
N ARG A 459 -15.33 14.30 -8.52
CA ARG A 459 -14.71 13.48 -7.47
C ARG A 459 -15.76 12.80 -6.62
N ILE A 460 -15.55 11.53 -6.31
CA ILE A 460 -16.48 10.67 -5.57
C ILE A 460 -15.85 10.34 -4.23
N ALA A 461 -16.54 10.58 -3.12
CA ALA A 461 -16.13 10.09 -1.81
C ALA A 461 -16.87 8.81 -1.45
N LEU A 462 -16.12 7.80 -1.00
CA LEU A 462 -16.70 6.57 -0.44
C LEU A 462 -17.11 6.80 1.01
N LEU A 463 -18.29 6.33 1.38
CA LEU A 463 -18.84 6.38 2.74
C LEU A 463 -19.36 4.99 3.14
N PRO A 464 -19.32 4.67 4.46
CA PRO A 464 -18.63 5.41 5.52
C PRO A 464 -17.12 5.22 5.46
N ASP A 465 -16.37 6.23 5.92
CA ASP A 465 -14.91 6.09 6.13
C ASP A 465 -14.67 5.20 7.35
N TYR A 466 -14.11 4.00 7.17
CA TYR A 466 -14.08 3.05 8.28
C TYR A 466 -12.76 2.32 8.52
N THR A 467 -11.83 2.32 7.58
CA THR A 467 -10.54 1.64 7.74
C THR A 467 -9.37 2.60 7.73
N PHE A 468 -8.30 2.26 8.47
CA PHE A 468 -7.07 3.02 8.45
C PHE A 468 -6.26 2.86 7.14
N TRP A 469 -6.58 1.83 6.31
CA TRP A 469 -5.71 1.36 5.23
C TRP A 469 -6.36 1.38 3.85
N GLY A 470 -7.63 1.83 3.73
CA GLY A 470 -8.40 1.72 2.49
C GLY A 470 -8.76 0.27 2.13
N TRP A 471 -8.72 -0.63 3.10
CA TRP A 471 -9.08 -2.03 2.92
C TRP A 471 -10.53 -2.25 3.31
N PHE A 472 -11.32 -2.86 2.41
CA PHE A 472 -12.75 -3.03 2.56
C PHE A 472 -13.12 -4.51 2.73
N PHE A 473 -14.10 -4.77 3.61
CA PHE A 473 -14.76 -6.04 3.74
C PHE A 473 -16.24 -5.85 3.41
N ASN A 474 -16.77 -6.57 2.43
CA ASN A 474 -18.14 -6.45 1.99
C ASN A 474 -18.94 -7.72 2.31
N LYS A 475 -20.23 -7.58 2.62
CA LYS A 475 -21.16 -8.71 2.91
C LYS A 475 -21.21 -9.73 1.77
N TRP A 476 -21.02 -9.30 0.53
CA TRP A 476 -21.01 -10.16 -0.65
C TRP A 476 -19.67 -10.90 -0.87
N GLY A 477 -18.74 -10.80 0.10
CA GLY A 477 -17.52 -11.61 0.17
C GLY A 477 -16.27 -10.93 -0.35
N TYR A 478 -16.33 -9.71 -0.88
CA TYR A 478 -15.11 -8.98 -1.25
C TYR A 478 -14.28 -8.60 0.00
N ASN A 479 -12.98 -8.81 -0.11
CA ASN A 479 -11.99 -8.51 0.91
C ASN A 479 -10.74 -7.97 0.23
N GLY A 480 -10.50 -6.65 0.27
CA GLY A 480 -9.37 -6.03 -0.41
C GLY A 480 -9.50 -4.52 -0.58
N SER A 481 -8.70 -3.95 -1.47
CA SER A 481 -8.71 -2.52 -1.78
C SER A 481 -8.83 -2.26 -3.28
N GLY A 482 -9.44 -1.14 -3.65
CA GLY A 482 -9.39 -0.59 -5.01
C GLY A 482 -10.15 -1.33 -6.11
N PHE A 483 -11.04 -2.28 -5.81
CA PHE A 483 -11.73 -3.03 -6.89
C PHE A 483 -12.56 -2.12 -7.82
N ILE A 484 -13.20 -1.09 -7.30
CA ILE A 484 -14.06 -0.18 -8.06
C ILE A 484 -13.29 0.84 -8.91
N TRP A 485 -12.01 1.06 -8.63
CA TRP A 485 -11.20 2.10 -9.30
C TRP A 485 -11.12 1.94 -10.81
N TYR A 486 -11.14 0.71 -11.32
CA TYR A 486 -11.14 0.45 -12.76
C TYR A 486 -12.55 0.36 -13.36
N GLY A 487 -13.60 0.25 -12.53
CA GLY A 487 -14.97 0.36 -12.98
C GLY A 487 -15.40 1.81 -13.25
N ILE A 488 -14.80 2.75 -12.53
CA ILE A 488 -15.12 4.19 -12.57
C ILE A 488 -13.85 4.98 -12.93
N GLU A 489 -13.93 5.85 -13.93
CA GLU A 489 -12.78 6.67 -14.37
C GLU A 489 -12.52 7.84 -13.41
N GLN A 490 -13.57 8.37 -12.79
CA GLN A 490 -13.50 9.51 -11.87
C GLN A 490 -12.64 9.19 -10.63
N PRO A 491 -11.93 10.18 -10.08
CA PRO A 491 -11.21 10.02 -8.82
C PRO A 491 -12.12 9.58 -7.68
N ILE A 492 -11.70 8.54 -6.97
CA ILE A 492 -12.43 8.00 -5.81
C ILE A 492 -11.62 8.28 -4.56
N VAL A 493 -12.24 9.05 -3.64
CA VAL A 493 -11.64 9.40 -2.37
C VAL A 493 -11.85 8.26 -1.38
N SER A 494 -10.74 7.67 -0.99
CA SER A 494 -10.62 6.70 0.10
C SER A 494 -9.20 6.85 0.67
N ARG A 495 -8.93 6.24 1.82
CA ARG A 495 -7.53 6.13 2.26
C ARG A 495 -6.76 5.30 1.25
N THR A 496 -5.69 5.86 0.69
CA THR A 496 -4.87 5.19 -0.32
C THR A 496 -4.08 4.04 0.30
N PHE A 497 -4.07 2.90 -0.39
CA PHE A 497 -3.36 1.70 0.06
C PHE A 497 -1.92 1.65 -0.46
N ASP A 498 -1.66 2.06 -1.70
CA ASP A 498 -0.34 1.96 -2.34
C ASP A 498 0.71 2.87 -1.71
N VAL A 499 0.32 4.13 -1.48
CA VAL A 499 1.15 5.13 -0.84
C VAL A 499 0.29 5.97 0.09
N TRP A 500 0.80 6.23 1.28
CA TRP A 500 0.16 7.15 2.19
C TRP A 500 0.10 8.57 1.58
N SER A 501 -1.05 9.24 1.70
CA SER A 501 -1.29 10.59 1.19
C SER A 501 -1.72 11.52 2.31
N LYS A 502 -0.95 12.59 2.54
CA LYS A 502 -1.29 13.61 3.53
C LYS A 502 -2.69 14.21 3.30
N ALA A 503 -3.03 14.51 2.04
CA ALA A 503 -4.34 15.09 1.71
C ALA A 503 -5.51 14.13 2.00
N SER A 504 -5.34 12.83 1.67
CA SER A 504 -6.36 11.81 1.96
C SER A 504 -6.54 11.61 3.46
N GLU A 505 -5.46 11.64 4.20
CA GLU A 505 -5.48 11.49 5.66
C GLU A 505 -6.15 12.69 6.33
N SER A 506 -5.82 13.92 5.92
CA SER A 506 -6.47 15.14 6.42
C SER A 506 -7.98 15.14 6.12
N TYR A 507 -8.39 14.78 4.89
CA TYR A 507 -9.80 14.63 4.54
C TYR A 507 -10.51 13.61 5.45
N PHE A 508 -9.89 12.44 5.67
CA PHE A 508 -10.47 11.40 6.52
C PHE A 508 -10.74 11.90 7.94
N TRP A 509 -9.79 12.59 8.56
CA TRP A 509 -9.96 13.08 9.92
C TRP A 509 -10.94 14.26 10.01
N GLU A 510 -10.92 15.19 9.05
CA GLU A 510 -11.87 16.30 8.99
C GLU A 510 -13.32 15.82 8.75
N SER A 511 -13.54 14.91 7.80
CA SER A 511 -14.86 14.32 7.54
C SER A 511 -15.35 13.48 8.72
N LYS A 512 -14.47 12.65 9.31
CA LYS A 512 -14.78 11.83 10.48
C LYS A 512 -15.22 12.69 11.66
N THR A 513 -14.50 13.77 11.97
CA THR A 513 -14.83 14.69 13.07
C THR A 513 -16.20 15.35 12.83
N ALA A 514 -16.48 15.75 11.58
CA ALA A 514 -17.78 16.33 11.23
C ALA A 514 -18.94 15.33 11.36
N PHE A 515 -18.73 14.07 10.93
CA PHE A 515 -19.72 12.99 11.11
C PHE A 515 -19.95 12.65 12.60
N GLU A 516 -18.88 12.59 13.41
CA GLU A 516 -18.97 12.29 14.84
C GLU A 516 -19.68 13.39 15.64
N ALA A 517 -19.46 14.63 15.25
CA ALA A 517 -20.16 15.79 15.82
C ALA A 517 -21.59 15.97 15.27
N GLU A 518 -22.00 15.23 14.25
CA GLU A 518 -23.25 15.40 13.48
C GLU A 518 -23.42 16.80 12.92
N ASP A 519 -22.31 17.47 12.60
CA ASP A 519 -22.29 18.82 12.06
C ASP A 519 -22.33 18.78 10.53
N ILE A 520 -23.54 18.86 9.96
CA ILE A 520 -23.74 18.86 8.51
C ILE A 520 -23.13 20.09 7.84
N ASN A 521 -23.12 21.26 8.52
CA ASN A 521 -22.54 22.48 7.95
C ASN A 521 -21.01 22.36 7.84
N LYS A 522 -20.36 21.82 8.88
CA LYS A 522 -18.93 21.49 8.84
C LYS A 522 -18.63 20.48 7.75
N LEU A 523 -19.45 19.44 7.61
CA LEU A 523 -19.29 18.42 6.58
C LEU A 523 -19.36 18.99 5.16
N ILE A 524 -20.32 19.89 4.89
CA ILE A 524 -20.43 20.60 3.60
C ILE A 524 -19.17 21.46 3.33
N LYS A 525 -18.65 22.16 4.37
CA LYS A 525 -17.37 22.88 4.23
C LYS A 525 -16.21 21.96 3.86
N VAL A 526 -16.14 20.76 4.48
CA VAL A 526 -15.13 19.76 4.13
C VAL A 526 -15.27 19.32 2.67
N PHE A 527 -16.49 18.99 2.22
CA PHE A 527 -16.73 18.61 0.83
C PHE A 527 -16.38 19.74 -0.14
N ASN A 528 -16.67 20.99 0.19
CA ASN A 528 -16.27 22.14 -0.60
C ASN A 528 -14.74 22.32 -0.62
N LYS A 529 -14.06 22.22 0.53
CA LYS A 529 -12.58 22.29 0.63
C LYS A 529 -11.89 21.35 -0.35
N TYR A 530 -12.37 20.10 -0.42
CA TYR A 530 -11.75 19.02 -1.17
C TYR A 530 -12.36 18.77 -2.55
N LYS A 531 -13.34 19.58 -2.97
CA LYS A 531 -14.04 19.42 -4.25
C LYS A 531 -14.63 18.02 -4.42
N ILE A 532 -15.44 17.57 -3.46
CA ILE A 532 -16.19 16.30 -3.53
C ILE A 532 -17.52 16.58 -4.21
N ASP A 533 -17.78 15.94 -5.35
CA ASP A 533 -18.99 16.16 -6.15
C ASP A 533 -20.08 15.10 -5.93
N TYR A 534 -19.65 13.89 -5.55
CA TYR A 534 -20.56 12.76 -5.30
C TYR A 534 -20.17 12.02 -4.04
N LEU A 535 -21.18 11.46 -3.36
CA LEU A 535 -21.00 10.58 -2.21
C LEU A 535 -21.57 9.20 -2.57
N LEU A 536 -20.77 8.17 -2.39
CA LEU A 536 -21.15 6.78 -2.58
C LEU A 536 -21.19 6.12 -1.21
N LEU A 537 -22.39 5.94 -0.66
CA LEU A 537 -22.60 5.25 0.61
C LEU A 537 -22.79 3.76 0.36
N ASP A 538 -21.84 2.95 0.79
CA ASP A 538 -21.83 1.50 0.63
C ASP A 538 -22.31 0.82 1.92
N LYS A 539 -23.53 0.30 1.91
CA LYS A 539 -24.19 -0.40 3.03
C LYS A 539 -23.76 -1.87 3.15
N SER A 540 -23.04 -2.38 2.19
CA SER A 540 -22.53 -3.75 2.24
C SER A 540 -21.23 -3.89 3.04
N LEU A 541 -20.58 -2.77 3.39
CA LEU A 541 -19.35 -2.77 4.18
C LEU A 541 -19.57 -3.41 5.56
N ILE A 542 -18.59 -4.14 6.05
CA ILE A 542 -18.58 -4.82 7.33
C ILE A 542 -17.41 -4.32 8.19
N PRO A 543 -17.63 -3.90 9.44
CA PRO A 543 -16.53 -3.46 10.32
C PRO A 543 -15.52 -4.58 10.60
N VAL A 544 -14.24 -4.20 10.72
CA VAL A 544 -13.15 -5.16 10.95
C VAL A 544 -13.22 -5.78 12.34
N VAL A 545 -13.56 -5.00 13.37
CA VAL A 545 -13.37 -5.39 14.78
C VAL A 545 -14.65 -5.32 15.61
N SER A 546 -15.69 -4.63 15.18
CA SER A 546 -16.85 -4.35 16.02
C SER A 546 -18.18 -4.78 15.44
N SER A 547 -19.24 -4.62 16.24
CA SER A 547 -20.58 -4.90 15.79
C SER A 547 -20.93 -4.08 14.54
N TYR A 548 -21.78 -4.62 13.69
CA TYR A 548 -22.30 -3.99 12.47
C TYR A 548 -22.86 -2.57 12.69
N LYS A 549 -23.34 -2.27 13.90
CA LYS A 549 -23.85 -0.95 14.30
C LYS A 549 -22.78 0.15 14.32
N ALA A 550 -21.51 -0.19 14.37
CA ALA A 550 -20.41 0.79 14.45
C ALA A 550 -20.31 1.71 13.21
N LEU A 551 -20.76 1.26 12.03
CA LEU A 551 -20.74 2.06 10.80
C LEU A 551 -21.92 3.02 10.67
N GLN A 552 -22.96 2.87 11.46
CA GLN A 552 -24.10 3.80 11.61
C GLN A 552 -24.68 4.29 10.27
N TYR A 553 -24.88 3.39 9.31
CA TYR A 553 -25.35 3.73 7.95
C TYR A 553 -26.60 4.61 7.92
N ASP A 554 -27.63 4.24 8.72
CA ASP A 554 -28.89 4.96 8.74
C ASP A 554 -28.68 6.39 9.27
N ARG A 555 -27.87 6.54 10.30
CA ARG A 555 -27.52 7.85 10.86
C ARG A 555 -26.72 8.71 9.89
N VAL A 556 -25.75 8.13 9.16
CA VAL A 556 -25.02 8.81 8.09
C VAL A 556 -26.01 9.25 7.01
N ASN A 557 -26.90 8.36 6.57
CA ASN A 557 -27.91 8.67 5.57
C ASN A 557 -28.84 9.80 6.04
N GLU A 558 -29.38 9.73 7.27
CA GLU A 558 -30.23 10.77 7.86
C GLU A 558 -29.53 12.12 7.95
N LEU A 559 -28.22 12.13 8.26
CA LEU A 559 -27.44 13.37 8.29
C LEU A 559 -27.31 13.97 6.88
N LEU A 560 -27.01 13.17 5.87
CA LEU A 560 -26.83 13.63 4.49
C LEU A 560 -28.11 14.23 3.91
N ILE A 561 -29.26 13.59 4.11
CA ILE A 561 -30.53 14.05 3.54
C ILE A 561 -31.09 15.32 4.22
N LYS A 562 -30.55 15.73 5.37
CA LYS A 562 -30.92 17.00 6.03
C LYS A 562 -30.39 18.23 5.29
N SER A 563 -29.38 18.07 4.44
CA SER A 563 -28.77 19.20 3.73
C SER A 563 -29.46 19.46 2.39
N PRO A 564 -29.87 20.71 2.11
CA PRO A 564 -30.37 21.09 0.79
C PRO A 564 -29.30 21.05 -0.30
N ASN A 565 -28.01 21.04 0.08
CA ASN A 565 -26.86 20.96 -0.83
C ASN A 565 -26.58 19.54 -1.29
N ILE A 566 -27.28 18.52 -0.75
CA ILE A 566 -27.08 17.11 -1.09
C ILE A 566 -28.35 16.54 -1.72
N THR A 567 -28.24 16.10 -2.98
CA THR A 567 -29.34 15.57 -3.76
C THR A 567 -29.16 14.08 -3.97
N PRO A 568 -30.15 13.23 -3.62
CA PRO A 568 -30.08 11.79 -3.90
C PRO A 568 -30.23 11.54 -5.41
N ILE A 569 -29.42 10.62 -5.95
CA ILE A 569 -29.41 10.21 -7.37
C ILE A 569 -29.89 8.77 -7.53
N PHE A 570 -29.43 7.86 -6.66
CA PHE A 570 -29.71 6.44 -6.76
C PHE A 570 -29.79 5.78 -5.39
N TYR A 571 -30.79 4.91 -5.22
CA TYR A 571 -30.95 4.05 -4.06
C TYR A 571 -31.01 2.59 -4.51
N GLY A 572 -29.92 1.85 -4.34
CA GLY A 572 -29.84 0.41 -4.55
C GLY A 572 -30.04 -0.38 -3.25
N GLU A 573 -29.86 -1.69 -3.33
CA GLU A 573 -29.86 -2.55 -2.15
C GLU A 573 -28.65 -2.28 -1.25
N ASN A 574 -27.46 -2.20 -1.85
CA ASN A 574 -26.19 -2.01 -1.15
C ASN A 574 -25.63 -0.58 -1.26
N ILE A 575 -25.96 0.15 -2.31
CA ILE A 575 -25.33 1.43 -2.62
C ILE A 575 -26.34 2.55 -2.72
N TYR A 576 -26.08 3.67 -2.03
CA TYR A 576 -26.78 4.94 -2.22
C TYR A 576 -25.81 5.95 -2.82
N LEU A 577 -26.25 6.69 -3.84
CA LEU A 577 -25.47 7.71 -4.54
C LEU A 577 -26.12 9.09 -4.36
N TYR A 578 -25.33 10.06 -3.93
CA TYR A 578 -25.73 11.46 -3.76
C TYR A 578 -24.84 12.38 -4.58
N LYS A 579 -25.39 13.51 -5.01
CA LYS A 579 -24.68 14.63 -5.66
C LYS A 579 -24.61 15.80 -4.71
N ILE A 580 -23.47 16.47 -4.66
CA ILE A 580 -23.24 17.70 -3.88
C ILE A 580 -23.33 18.91 -4.79
N ASN A 581 -24.08 19.93 -4.35
CA ASN A 581 -24.12 21.24 -4.98
C ASN A 581 -23.13 22.17 -4.27
N HIS A 582 -22.09 22.60 -4.97
CA HIS A 582 -21.06 23.48 -4.44
C HIS A 582 -21.47 24.96 -4.50
N ASP A 583 -20.95 25.76 -3.56
CA ASP A 583 -21.14 27.21 -3.52
C ASP A 583 -20.20 27.94 -4.50
N TYR A 584 -19.32 27.22 -5.20
CA TYR A 584 -18.36 27.76 -6.16
C TYR A 584 -18.26 26.89 -7.40
N ILE A 585 -17.73 27.46 -8.49
CA ILE A 585 -17.53 26.74 -9.75
C ILE A 585 -16.03 26.40 -9.92
N ALA A 586 -15.74 25.12 -10.12
CA ALA A 586 -14.47 24.66 -10.61
C ALA A 586 -14.67 23.90 -11.92
N LYS A 587 -13.86 24.24 -12.94
CA LYS A 587 -13.91 23.64 -14.27
C LYS A 587 -12.78 22.63 -14.42
N ASN A 588 -13.11 21.35 -14.56
CA ASN A 588 -12.11 20.29 -14.73
C ASN A 588 -11.02 20.28 -13.63
N PHE A 589 -11.40 20.39 -12.35
CA PHE A 589 -10.53 20.53 -11.18
C PHE A 589 -9.71 21.84 -11.12
N VAL A 590 -9.99 22.82 -11.97
CA VAL A 590 -9.35 24.14 -11.93
C VAL A 590 -10.33 25.17 -11.38
N GLY A 591 -9.86 26.01 -10.46
CA GLY A 591 -10.60 27.16 -9.91
C GLY A 591 -9.78 28.44 -10.00
N MET A 592 -10.48 29.59 -10.01
CA MET A 592 -9.88 30.91 -9.95
C MET A 592 -10.47 31.67 -8.77
N THR A 593 -9.61 32.26 -7.93
CA THR A 593 -10.03 33.02 -6.74
C THR A 593 -9.38 34.41 -6.71
N SER A 594 -10.05 35.35 -6.02
CA SER A 594 -9.44 36.58 -5.55
C SER A 594 -8.28 36.31 -4.59
N SER A 595 -7.57 37.34 -4.18
CA SER A 595 -6.49 37.20 -3.19
C SER A 595 -7.00 36.54 -1.90
N SER A 596 -6.29 35.54 -1.43
CA SER A 596 -6.54 34.85 -0.17
C SER A 596 -5.56 35.34 0.92
N ASP A 597 -5.94 35.16 2.18
CA ASP A 597 -5.03 35.39 3.30
C ASP A 597 -3.82 34.45 3.22
N ASN A 598 -2.63 34.92 3.55
CA ASN A 598 -1.43 34.10 3.67
C ASN A 598 -1.34 33.55 5.10
N VAL A 599 -1.63 32.24 5.26
CA VAL A 599 -1.68 31.56 6.56
C VAL A 599 -0.60 30.51 6.65
N THR A 600 0.11 30.44 7.77
CA THR A 600 1.13 29.40 7.98
C THR A 600 0.49 28.02 8.20
N PRO A 601 0.72 27.01 7.35
CA PRO A 601 0.00 25.75 7.37
C PRO A 601 0.75 24.65 8.14
N LYS A 602 1.16 24.93 9.36
CA LYS A 602 1.65 23.86 10.24
C LYS A 602 0.44 23.15 10.84
N ILE A 603 -0.09 22.11 10.18
CA ILE A 603 -1.26 21.35 10.62
C ILE A 603 -0.89 19.87 10.70
N ASP A 604 -1.13 19.24 11.85
CA ASP A 604 -1.09 17.79 11.96
C ASP A 604 -2.23 17.16 11.15
N ILE A 605 -1.93 16.06 10.46
CA ILE A 605 -2.89 15.38 9.59
C ILE A 605 -4.12 14.82 10.30
N THR A 606 -4.04 14.63 11.62
CA THR A 606 -5.13 14.11 12.45
C THR A 606 -6.03 15.20 13.00
N ASN A 607 -5.73 16.47 12.71
CA ASN A 607 -6.44 17.62 13.20
C ASN A 607 -7.30 18.27 12.12
N ASP A 608 -8.36 18.93 12.57
CA ASP A 608 -9.14 19.84 11.72
C ASP A 608 -8.28 21.02 11.29
N ASP A 609 -8.47 21.47 10.06
CA ASP A 609 -7.89 22.71 9.56
C ASP A 609 -8.66 23.92 10.07
N GLN A 610 -8.38 24.35 11.32
CA GLN A 610 -9.03 25.49 11.95
C GLN A 610 -8.89 26.77 11.13
N ALA A 611 -7.75 26.94 10.44
CA ALA A 611 -7.51 28.09 9.58
C ALA A 611 -8.54 28.16 8.44
N PHE A 612 -8.85 27.01 7.82
CA PHE A 612 -9.88 26.93 6.78
C PHE A 612 -11.30 27.18 7.34
N PHE A 613 -11.63 26.57 8.48
CA PHE A 613 -12.98 26.69 9.05
C PHE A 613 -13.30 28.11 9.52
N GLU A 614 -12.29 28.89 9.95
CA GLU A 614 -12.43 30.28 10.37
C GLU A 614 -12.37 31.29 9.21
N ASN A 615 -11.43 31.06 8.25
CA ASN A 615 -11.13 32.09 7.24
C ASN A 615 -11.65 31.73 5.85
N GLY A 616 -12.01 30.46 5.59
CA GLY A 616 -12.29 29.94 4.25
C GLY A 616 -11.03 29.60 3.48
N PHE A 617 -11.06 29.76 2.16
CA PHE A 617 -9.89 29.47 1.31
C PHE A 617 -8.72 30.39 1.63
N TYR A 618 -7.56 29.83 1.90
CA TYR A 618 -6.31 30.53 2.21
C TYR A 618 -5.14 29.97 1.40
N SER A 619 -4.08 30.79 1.27
CA SER A 619 -2.84 30.39 0.62
C SER A 619 -1.68 30.35 1.61
N TYR A 620 -0.64 29.61 1.25
CA TYR A 620 0.65 29.70 1.91
C TYR A 620 1.75 29.94 0.89
N ASN A 621 2.46 31.04 1.08
CA ASN A 621 3.65 31.38 0.33
C ASN A 621 4.78 31.67 1.33
N GLN A 622 5.78 30.79 1.36
CA GLN A 622 6.92 30.90 2.29
C GLN A 622 7.76 32.17 2.08
N ASN A 623 7.66 32.81 0.91
CA ASN A 623 8.40 34.03 0.58
C ASN A 623 7.70 35.32 1.02
N ILE A 624 6.49 35.18 1.59
CA ILE A 624 5.67 36.32 2.02
C ILE A 624 5.38 36.15 3.51
N LYS A 625 5.49 37.26 4.28
CA LYS A 625 5.11 37.27 5.68
C LYS A 625 3.64 36.82 5.84
N PRO A 626 3.31 35.92 6.79
CA PRO A 626 1.93 35.50 6.99
C PRO A 626 1.05 36.67 7.48
N ASP A 627 -0.19 36.72 7.01
CA ASP A 627 -1.23 37.60 7.55
C ASP A 627 -1.70 37.05 8.91
N ILE A 628 -1.80 35.72 9.04
CA ILE A 628 -2.24 35.00 10.24
C ILE A 628 -1.30 33.81 10.50
N PHE A 629 -0.90 33.64 11.75
CA PHE A 629 -0.05 32.53 12.20
C PHE A 629 -0.72 31.79 13.36
N TYR A 630 -0.89 30.46 13.21
CA TYR A 630 -1.46 29.58 14.24
C TYR A 630 -0.34 28.71 14.82
N PRO A 631 0.15 28.98 16.05
CA PRO A 631 1.29 28.26 16.63
C PRO A 631 0.97 26.81 17.00
N PHE A 632 -0.31 26.48 17.23
CA PHE A 632 -0.75 25.19 17.76
C PHE A 632 -1.62 24.37 16.81
N LEU A 633 -1.67 24.69 15.51
CA LEU A 633 -2.43 23.88 14.53
C LEU A 633 -1.86 22.46 14.36
N ASN A 634 -0.59 22.26 14.65
CA ASN A 634 0.09 20.98 14.59
C ASN A 634 0.03 20.17 15.89
N LEU A 635 -0.77 20.57 16.87
CA LEU A 635 -0.90 19.84 18.13
C LEU A 635 -1.42 18.42 17.90
N THR A 636 -0.57 17.43 18.15
CA THR A 636 -0.85 16.02 17.88
C THR A 636 -1.53 15.32 19.06
N SER A 637 -2.03 14.10 18.85
CA SER A 637 -2.52 13.25 19.93
C SER A 637 -1.40 12.76 20.86
N GLN A 638 -0.14 12.80 20.40
CA GLN A 638 1.04 12.53 21.22
C GLN A 638 1.96 13.74 21.22
N ILE A 639 2.38 14.20 22.39
CA ILE A 639 3.38 15.26 22.56
C ILE A 639 4.68 14.59 22.95
N ASP A 640 5.63 14.57 22.00
CA ASP A 640 6.97 14.06 22.27
C ASP A 640 7.86 15.17 22.85
N LEU A 641 8.42 14.92 24.02
CA LEU A 641 9.37 15.85 24.64
C LEU A 641 10.68 16.01 23.86
N ALA A 642 10.98 15.04 23.00
CA ALA A 642 12.14 15.09 22.11
C ALA A 642 11.86 15.83 20.79
N ASP A 643 10.62 16.17 20.49
CA ASP A 643 10.25 16.92 19.29
C ASP A 643 10.80 18.36 19.37
N LYS A 644 11.42 18.81 18.28
CA LYS A 644 11.98 20.15 18.19
C LYS A 644 10.93 21.27 18.20
N ASP A 645 9.74 20.96 17.71
CA ASP A 645 8.64 21.94 17.60
C ASP A 645 7.80 22.09 18.87
N TRP A 646 7.91 21.14 19.81
CA TRP A 646 7.12 21.09 21.03
C TRP A 646 7.94 20.63 22.23
N LYS A 647 7.71 21.29 23.36
CA LYS A 647 8.23 20.85 24.67
C LYS A 647 7.13 20.99 25.70
N ILE A 648 6.90 19.95 26.49
CA ILE A 648 6.06 20.03 27.67
C ILE A 648 6.94 19.81 28.90
N THR A 649 6.87 20.74 29.86
CA THR A 649 7.47 20.60 31.18
C THR A 649 6.40 20.84 32.22
N GLU A 650 6.63 20.48 33.44
CA GLU A 650 5.66 20.63 34.52
C GLU A 650 6.31 20.93 35.86
N ASP A 651 5.58 21.63 36.73
CA ASP A 651 5.80 21.72 38.16
C ASP A 651 4.59 21.09 38.89
N ASP A 652 4.46 21.33 40.19
CA ASP A 652 3.37 20.75 41.00
C ASP A 652 1.98 21.22 40.52
N ASP A 653 1.84 22.47 40.11
CA ASP A 653 0.56 23.12 39.84
C ASP A 653 0.28 23.33 38.34
N TYR A 654 1.30 23.33 37.47
CA TYR A 654 1.19 23.76 36.09
C TYR A 654 1.89 22.84 35.11
N PHE A 655 1.33 22.77 33.88
CA PHE A 655 2.04 22.35 32.68
C PHE A 655 2.51 23.59 31.91
N TYR A 656 3.70 23.50 31.31
CA TYR A 656 4.28 24.52 30.43
C TYR A 656 4.47 23.90 29.04
N LEU A 657 3.66 24.38 28.07
CA LEU A 657 3.74 23.94 26.67
C LEU A 657 4.49 25.01 25.87
N THR A 658 5.70 24.71 25.42
CA THR A 658 6.59 25.66 24.73
C THR A 658 6.76 25.30 23.27
N THR A 659 6.67 26.29 22.36
CA THR A 659 6.94 26.18 20.93
C THR A 659 7.77 27.36 20.43
N PRO A 660 8.78 27.16 19.55
CA PRO A 660 9.49 28.24 18.93
C PRO A 660 8.58 29.03 17.99
N LEU A 661 8.75 30.34 17.94
CA LEU A 661 8.08 31.23 16.99
C LEU A 661 8.99 31.47 15.80
N ASP A 662 8.64 30.88 14.65
CA ASP A 662 9.39 31.02 13.40
C ASP A 662 9.20 32.38 12.73
N ILE A 663 8.46 33.30 13.37
CA ILE A 663 8.15 34.63 12.85
C ILE A 663 8.51 35.73 13.86
N ALA A 664 8.92 36.90 13.34
CA ALA A 664 9.09 38.08 14.16
C ALA A 664 7.69 38.69 14.54
N ILE A 665 7.29 38.57 15.80
CA ILE A 665 5.95 38.85 16.29
C ILE A 665 5.67 40.31 16.63
N ASN A 666 6.63 41.21 16.57
CA ASN A 666 6.52 42.59 17.00
C ASN A 666 5.36 43.36 16.36
N ASN A 667 4.91 42.90 15.18
CA ASN A 667 3.82 43.49 14.42
C ASN A 667 2.54 42.62 14.40
N PHE A 668 2.37 41.74 15.39
CA PHE A 668 1.19 40.87 15.50
C PHE A 668 0.51 41.06 16.84
N ASP A 669 -0.79 40.91 16.85
CA ASP A 669 -1.63 40.83 18.05
C ASP A 669 -1.97 39.34 18.30
N LEU A 670 -1.82 38.93 19.58
CA LEU A 670 -2.20 37.58 20.01
C LEU A 670 -3.70 37.53 20.34
N SER A 671 -4.41 36.67 19.66
CA SER A 671 -5.83 36.36 19.90
C SER A 671 -5.99 34.97 20.49
N PHE A 672 -6.60 34.83 21.66
CA PHE A 672 -6.89 33.58 22.32
C PHE A 672 -7.98 33.70 23.38
N ASN A 673 -8.54 32.52 23.78
CA ASN A 673 -9.42 32.45 24.94
C ASN A 673 -8.64 31.91 26.14
N ASN A 674 -8.65 32.61 27.27
CA ASN A 674 -7.83 32.29 28.44
C ASN A 674 -8.41 31.24 29.38
N THR A 675 -9.63 30.77 29.13
CA THR A 675 -10.31 29.81 29.99
C THR A 675 -10.93 28.69 29.14
N TYR A 676 -10.65 27.44 29.50
CA TYR A 676 -11.33 26.28 28.95
C TYR A 676 -12.28 25.71 30.01
N GLU A 677 -13.55 25.56 29.63
CA GLU A 677 -14.61 25.10 30.53
C GLU A 677 -15.28 23.84 29.97
N GLY A 678 -15.74 22.99 30.89
CA GLY A 678 -16.55 21.84 30.56
C GLY A 678 -17.40 21.34 31.71
N THR A 679 -18.19 20.31 31.43
CA THR A 679 -19.03 19.67 32.44
C THR A 679 -18.72 18.19 32.44
N ILE A 680 -18.38 17.64 33.60
CA ILE A 680 -18.21 16.20 33.84
C ILE A 680 -19.35 15.68 34.70
N LEU A 681 -19.66 14.39 34.57
CA LEU A 681 -20.63 13.72 35.43
C LEU A 681 -19.89 12.98 36.55
N ILE A 682 -20.15 13.30 37.78
CA ILE A 682 -19.68 12.56 38.96
C ILE A 682 -20.92 12.06 39.71
N ASN A 683 -21.09 10.74 39.78
CA ASN A 683 -22.29 10.10 40.36
C ASN A 683 -23.59 10.69 39.78
N ASP A 684 -23.63 10.82 38.46
CA ASP A 684 -24.74 11.38 37.67
C ASP A 684 -25.02 12.90 37.92
N ASN A 685 -24.25 13.58 38.77
CA ASN A 685 -24.35 15.02 38.99
C ASN A 685 -23.41 15.80 38.06
N PRO A 686 -23.92 16.77 37.28
CA PRO A 686 -23.09 17.61 36.42
C PRO A 686 -22.25 18.59 37.24
N ILE A 687 -20.95 18.50 37.14
CA ILE A 687 -20.00 19.42 37.79
C ILE A 687 -19.30 20.21 36.71
N LYS A 688 -19.33 21.55 36.80
CA LYS A 688 -18.52 22.43 35.95
C LYS A 688 -17.06 22.38 36.39
N ILE A 689 -16.19 22.22 35.46
CA ILE A 689 -14.73 22.25 35.63
C ILE A 689 -14.14 23.25 34.65
N SER A 690 -13.04 23.87 35.02
CA SER A 690 -12.32 24.81 34.16
C SER A 690 -10.83 24.72 34.39
N THR A 691 -10.04 25.09 33.38
CA THR A 691 -8.60 25.31 33.49
C THR A 691 -8.24 26.64 32.82
N LYS A 692 -7.24 27.36 33.38
CA LYS A 692 -6.77 28.64 32.87
C LYS A 692 -5.52 28.47 32.03
N ILE A 693 -5.35 29.38 31.10
CA ILE A 693 -4.23 29.44 30.16
C ILE A 693 -3.63 30.84 30.26
N GLU A 694 -2.30 30.87 30.45
CA GLU A 694 -1.54 32.11 30.48
C GLU A 694 -0.38 32.04 29.48
N PRO A 695 -0.46 32.70 28.31
CA PRO A 695 0.63 32.76 27.36
C PRO A 695 1.67 33.81 27.77
N PHE A 696 2.94 33.47 27.58
CA PHE A 696 4.04 34.42 27.67
C PHE A 696 5.11 34.08 26.62
N ILE A 697 5.89 35.08 26.23
CA ILE A 697 6.89 34.98 25.20
C ILE A 697 8.25 35.31 25.81
N GLN A 698 9.20 34.39 25.64
CA GLN A 698 10.56 34.55 26.10
C GLN A 698 11.54 34.01 25.05
N ASN A 699 12.58 34.77 24.71
CA ASN A 699 13.62 34.35 23.76
C ASN A 699 13.10 33.84 22.41
N ASN A 700 12.02 34.43 21.91
CA ASN A 700 11.29 34.04 20.69
C ASN A 700 10.58 32.68 20.79
N ASP A 701 10.40 32.14 21.99
CA ASP A 701 9.55 30.97 22.26
C ASP A 701 8.22 31.43 22.88
N LEU A 702 7.12 30.84 22.39
CA LEU A 702 5.81 30.98 23.03
C LEU A 702 5.66 29.85 24.05
N THR A 703 5.47 30.19 25.30
CA THR A 703 5.14 29.24 26.37
C THR A 703 3.73 29.49 26.88
N ILE A 704 2.95 28.42 26.94
CA ILE A 704 1.61 28.43 27.51
C ILE A 704 1.66 27.74 28.86
N LYS A 705 1.33 28.50 29.92
CA LYS A 705 1.15 27.97 31.26
C LYS A 705 -0.29 27.50 31.42
N ILE A 706 -0.50 26.22 31.76
CA ILE A 706 -1.81 25.57 31.88
C ILE A 706 -1.97 25.04 33.30
N GLU A 707 -3.02 25.50 34.00
CA GLU A 707 -3.30 25.03 35.37
C GLU A 707 -3.63 23.54 35.37
N LYS A 708 -2.99 22.74 36.23
CA LYS A 708 -3.25 21.31 36.38
C LYS A 708 -4.61 21.05 37.02
N LYS A 709 -5.52 20.46 36.28
CA LYS A 709 -6.83 20.01 36.78
C LYS A 709 -6.96 18.51 36.57
N ILE A 710 -6.68 17.77 37.62
CA ILE A 710 -6.77 16.30 37.61
C ILE A 710 -8.24 15.89 37.48
N ILE A 711 -8.52 15.09 36.45
CA ILE A 711 -9.84 14.47 36.25
C ILE A 711 -9.85 13.09 36.87
N LYS A 712 -8.79 12.34 36.66
CA LYS A 712 -8.65 10.98 37.18
C LYS A 712 -7.19 10.59 37.31
N ASN A 713 -6.87 9.96 38.44
CA ASN A 713 -5.60 9.25 38.68
C ASN A 713 -5.96 7.76 38.72
N PHE A 714 -5.38 6.98 37.82
CA PHE A 714 -5.58 5.54 37.79
C PHE A 714 -4.47 4.91 38.66
N ASN A 715 -4.85 4.33 39.81
CA ASN A 715 -3.88 3.60 40.67
C ASN A 715 -3.39 2.36 39.96
N VAL A 716 -2.39 2.52 39.09
CA VAL A 716 -1.77 1.44 38.34
C VAL A 716 -0.40 1.18 38.91
N ASN A 717 -0.24 0.07 39.61
CA ASN A 717 1.06 -0.40 40.08
C ASN A 717 1.26 -1.80 39.50
N LEU A 718 1.76 -1.89 38.27
CA LEU A 718 1.76 -3.12 37.48
C LEU A 718 3.16 -3.49 37.04
N ASN A 719 3.74 -4.45 37.71
CA ASN A 719 4.85 -5.28 37.25
C ASN A 719 4.26 -6.46 36.48
N GLN A 720 4.16 -6.40 35.15
CA GLN A 720 3.47 -7.47 34.42
C GLN A 720 4.09 -7.86 33.09
N THR A 721 4.10 -9.17 32.89
CA THR A 721 4.37 -9.83 31.61
C THR A 721 3.06 -10.11 30.80
N SER A 722 1.90 -9.74 31.33
CA SER A 722 0.57 -9.99 30.74
C SER A 722 -0.09 -8.73 30.18
N ASN A 723 -1.06 -8.92 29.31
CA ASN A 723 -1.91 -7.84 28.82
C ASN A 723 -2.93 -7.45 29.90
N PHE A 724 -3.23 -6.17 30.02
CA PHE A 724 -4.25 -5.67 30.92
C PHE A 724 -4.96 -4.45 30.32
N GLY A 725 -6.10 -4.11 30.86
CA GLY A 725 -6.86 -2.94 30.45
C GLY A 725 -8.04 -2.68 31.39
N PHE A 726 -8.54 -1.47 31.35
CA PHE A 726 -9.71 -1.07 32.12
C PHE A 726 -10.54 -0.10 31.30
N THR A 727 -11.85 -0.13 31.52
CA THR A 727 -12.84 0.73 30.84
C THR A 727 -13.38 1.75 31.81
N ASP A 728 -13.41 3.01 31.40
CA ASP A 728 -14.10 4.07 32.12
C ASP A 728 -15.12 4.77 31.22
N LEU A 729 -16.37 4.49 31.48
CA LEU A 729 -17.52 5.04 30.76
C LEU A 729 -17.92 6.44 31.24
N THR A 730 -17.34 6.94 32.36
CA THR A 730 -17.66 8.24 32.93
C THR A 730 -16.85 9.38 32.32
N ILE A 731 -15.77 9.09 31.60
CA ILE A 731 -14.93 10.10 30.95
C ILE A 731 -15.68 10.67 29.74
N SER A 732 -16.04 11.93 29.82
CA SER A 732 -16.77 12.63 28.75
C SER A 732 -15.92 12.71 27.47
N GLN A 733 -16.44 12.23 26.37
CA GLN A 733 -15.80 12.35 25.04
C GLN A 733 -16.01 13.73 24.39
N GLY A 734 -16.82 14.57 24.96
CA GLY A 734 -17.02 15.97 24.54
C GLY A 734 -15.96 16.92 25.06
N LEU A 735 -15.11 16.49 25.96
CA LEU A 735 -13.99 17.27 26.51
C LEU A 735 -12.64 16.76 26.01
N SER A 736 -11.64 17.60 26.12
CA SER A 736 -10.26 17.26 25.79
C SER A 736 -9.42 17.07 27.06
N TYR A 737 -8.48 16.12 26.95
CA TYR A 737 -7.64 15.73 28.09
C TYR A 737 -6.18 15.59 27.69
N LEU A 738 -5.29 15.79 28.66
CA LEU A 738 -3.90 15.39 28.61
C LEU A 738 -3.74 14.12 29.47
N LEU A 739 -3.38 13.02 28.82
CA LEU A 739 -3.06 11.77 29.48
C LEU A 739 -1.55 11.72 29.70
N LYS A 740 -1.11 11.61 30.94
CA LYS A 740 0.29 11.41 31.33
C LYS A 740 0.50 9.96 31.70
N THR A 741 1.54 9.35 31.14
CA THR A 741 1.96 7.99 31.48
C THR A 741 3.43 7.99 31.89
N LYS A 742 3.79 7.13 32.85
CA LYS A 742 5.20 6.85 33.18
C LYS A 742 5.43 5.35 33.17
N SER A 743 6.31 4.88 32.30
CA SER A 743 6.59 3.47 32.10
C SER A 743 8.09 3.17 32.16
N ILE A 744 8.44 1.92 32.54
CA ILE A 744 9.81 1.40 32.51
C ILE A 744 9.80 0.08 31.75
N ASN A 745 10.63 -0.03 30.71
CA ASN A 745 10.86 -1.28 30.01
C ASN A 745 12.02 -2.03 30.67
N ASN A 746 11.74 -3.16 31.32
CA ASN A 746 12.72 -3.99 31.98
C ASN A 746 13.39 -4.98 31.03
N SER A 747 12.65 -5.52 30.08
CA SER A 747 13.17 -6.41 29.04
C SER A 747 12.20 -6.54 27.84
N GLY A 748 12.73 -6.88 26.68
CA GLY A 748 11.97 -7.13 25.48
C GLY A 748 11.41 -5.87 24.84
N LEU A 749 10.20 -5.96 24.28
CA LEU A 749 9.55 -4.82 23.62
C LEU A 749 8.95 -3.86 24.64
N PRO A 750 9.03 -2.54 24.38
CA PRO A 750 8.29 -1.53 25.15
C PRO A 750 6.79 -1.83 25.15
N LEU A 751 6.13 -1.40 26.24
CA LEU A 751 4.70 -1.58 26.44
C LEU A 751 3.91 -0.95 25.30
N PHE A 752 3.08 -1.73 24.64
CA PHE A 752 2.17 -1.22 23.61
C PHE A 752 0.88 -0.76 24.27
N PHE A 753 0.53 0.48 24.00
CA PHE A 753 -0.62 1.17 24.57
C PHE A 753 -1.63 1.51 23.48
N TYR A 754 -2.91 1.29 23.77
CA TYR A 754 -3.98 1.75 22.90
C TYR A 754 -5.21 2.18 23.70
N ILE A 755 -5.89 3.19 23.17
CA ILE A 755 -7.14 3.73 23.71
C ILE A 755 -8.26 3.34 22.77
N VAL A 756 -9.28 2.67 23.29
CA VAL A 756 -10.48 2.32 22.53
C VAL A 756 -11.57 3.32 22.85
N ASP A 757 -12.14 3.88 21.81
CA ASP A 757 -13.38 4.66 21.86
C ASP A 757 -14.56 3.70 22.09
N GLU A 758 -15.20 3.78 23.26
CA GLU A 758 -16.29 2.89 23.64
C GLU A 758 -17.58 3.14 22.86
N THR A 759 -17.75 4.32 22.27
CA THR A 759 -18.92 4.68 21.45
C THR A 759 -18.95 3.87 20.14
N LYS A 760 -17.80 3.77 19.47
CA LYS A 760 -17.66 3.02 18.21
C LYS A 760 -16.92 1.70 18.34
N LYS A 761 -16.38 1.39 19.52
CA LYS A 761 -15.53 0.19 19.73
C LYS A 761 -14.35 0.14 18.78
N GLN A 762 -13.73 1.29 18.54
CA GLN A 762 -12.58 1.42 17.65
C GLN A 762 -11.38 1.99 18.41
N SER A 763 -10.18 1.57 18.02
CA SER A 763 -8.95 2.18 18.53
C SER A 763 -8.89 3.65 18.10
N TYR A 764 -8.65 4.52 19.08
CA TYR A 764 -8.52 5.96 18.89
C TYR A 764 -7.06 6.39 18.79
N LEU A 765 -6.22 5.80 19.68
CA LEU A 765 -4.79 6.04 19.77
C LEU A 765 -4.11 4.68 19.92
N GLU A 766 -3.01 4.50 19.22
CA GLU A 766 -2.13 3.34 19.36
C GLU A 766 -0.68 3.82 19.33
N ASP A 767 0.10 3.47 20.35
CA ASP A 767 1.52 3.81 20.41
C ASP A 767 2.31 2.85 21.31
N ARG A 768 3.65 2.96 21.31
CA ARG A 768 4.54 2.32 22.25
C ARG A 768 5.06 3.36 23.24
N LEU A 769 5.03 3.02 24.52
CA LEU A 769 5.58 3.91 25.54
C LEU A 769 7.11 3.92 25.45
N ASN A 770 7.71 5.11 25.63
CA ASN A 770 9.13 5.34 25.34
C ASN A 770 10.09 5.07 26.52
N ASN A 771 9.65 4.35 27.57
CA ASN A 771 10.45 4.08 28.77
C ASN A 771 10.79 5.38 29.53
N GLN A 772 9.83 6.29 29.57
CA GLN A 772 9.91 7.59 30.24
C GLN A 772 8.49 8.13 30.48
N ILE A 773 8.39 9.42 30.69
CA ILE A 773 7.10 10.10 30.73
C ILE A 773 6.65 10.39 29.30
N ASP A 774 5.46 9.90 28.93
CA ASP A 774 4.79 10.20 27.68
C ASP A 774 3.49 10.99 27.94
N TYR A 775 3.17 11.90 27.02
CA TYR A 775 1.95 12.70 27.06
C TYR A 775 1.13 12.46 25.82
N PHE A 776 -0.19 12.22 25.99
CA PHE A 776 -1.13 12.01 24.90
C PHE A 776 -2.31 12.98 25.01
N VAL A 777 -2.64 13.65 23.92
CA VAL A 777 -3.80 14.54 23.85
C VAL A 777 -5.03 13.75 23.38
N LEU A 778 -6.05 13.67 24.22
CA LEU A 778 -7.36 13.18 23.83
C LEU A 778 -8.19 14.36 23.37
N GLN A 779 -8.46 14.44 22.07
CA GLN A 779 -9.25 15.51 21.45
C GLN A 779 -10.75 15.32 21.74
N PRO A 780 -11.54 16.38 21.81
CA PRO A 780 -12.99 16.26 21.96
C PRO A 780 -13.60 15.65 20.69
N ARG A 781 -14.57 14.75 20.85
CA ARG A 781 -15.17 13.99 19.74
C ARG A 781 -16.70 14.05 19.76
N TYR A 782 -17.31 13.34 20.68
CA TYR A 782 -18.77 13.22 20.75
C TYR A 782 -19.35 14.08 21.86
N LYS A 783 -20.46 14.73 21.58
CA LYS A 783 -21.21 15.44 22.64
C LYS A 783 -21.69 14.48 23.73
N TYR A 784 -22.06 13.25 23.34
CA TYR A 784 -22.62 12.22 24.23
C TYR A 784 -21.94 10.86 23.94
N GLY A 785 -20.67 10.75 24.23
CA GLY A 785 -19.92 9.49 24.04
C GLY A 785 -19.92 8.62 25.30
N LEU A 786 -19.54 7.34 25.12
CA LEU A 786 -19.55 6.30 26.16
C LEU A 786 -18.21 6.15 26.91
N GLY A 787 -17.28 7.08 26.80
CA GLY A 787 -15.98 6.97 27.45
C GLY A 787 -14.95 6.14 26.71
N TYR A 788 -13.92 5.69 27.44
CA TYR A 788 -12.75 5.06 26.86
C TYR A 788 -12.35 3.77 27.59
N THR A 789 -11.75 2.83 26.83
CA THR A 789 -10.95 1.73 27.39
C THR A 789 -9.48 2.02 27.15
N PHE A 790 -8.69 1.96 28.20
CA PHE A 790 -7.24 2.04 28.20
C PHE A 790 -6.68 0.63 28.25
N ALA A 791 -5.91 0.23 27.25
CA ALA A 791 -5.41 -1.12 27.15
C ALA A 791 -3.89 -1.12 26.93
N PHE A 792 -3.23 -2.04 27.60
CA PHE A 792 -1.78 -2.19 27.60
C PHE A 792 -1.42 -3.63 27.23
N GLN A 793 -0.50 -3.77 26.29
CA GLN A 793 -0.11 -5.07 25.78
C GLN A 793 1.39 -5.28 25.91
N ASN A 794 1.76 -6.29 26.73
CA ASN A 794 3.09 -6.86 26.79
C ASN A 794 3.20 -7.95 25.72
N LYS A 795 3.88 -7.68 24.61
CA LYS A 795 3.97 -8.62 23.51
C LYS A 795 5.28 -9.39 23.55
N SER A 796 5.21 -10.65 23.94
CA SER A 796 6.33 -11.58 23.91
C SER A 796 6.30 -12.43 22.64
N PHE A 797 7.49 -12.80 22.14
CA PHE A 797 7.65 -13.63 20.94
C PHE A 797 8.61 -14.77 21.23
N LYS A 798 8.12 -16.01 21.23
CA LYS A 798 8.92 -17.21 21.55
C LYS A 798 9.80 -17.00 22.79
N ASN A 799 11.10 -16.86 22.61
CA ASN A 799 12.09 -16.72 23.68
C ASN A 799 12.33 -15.27 24.11
N LEU A 800 11.71 -14.29 23.44
CA LEU A 800 11.81 -12.87 23.81
C LEU A 800 10.63 -12.51 24.71
N THR A 801 10.85 -12.52 26.01
CA THR A 801 9.85 -12.13 27.01
C THR A 801 9.89 -10.62 27.18
N ALA A 802 8.75 -9.94 27.01
CA ALA A 802 8.61 -8.54 27.34
C ALA A 802 8.16 -8.38 28.79
N SER A 803 8.84 -7.51 29.51
CA SER A 803 8.49 -7.12 30.89
C SER A 803 8.56 -5.61 31.01
N ASN A 804 7.44 -5.01 31.38
CA ASN A 804 7.28 -3.56 31.48
C ASN A 804 6.55 -3.22 32.79
N ASP A 805 6.92 -2.09 33.39
CA ASP A 805 6.24 -1.50 34.53
C ASP A 805 5.50 -0.24 34.07
N LEU A 806 4.28 -0.04 34.56
CA LEU A 806 3.54 1.20 34.44
C LEU A 806 3.43 1.83 35.83
N GLU A 807 4.10 2.96 36.04
CA GLU A 807 4.19 3.63 37.33
C GLU A 807 3.11 4.70 37.50
N GLU A 808 2.73 5.39 36.43
CA GLU A 808 1.76 6.48 36.46
C GLU A 808 0.82 6.42 35.24
N LEU A 809 -0.44 6.69 35.48
CA LEU A 809 -1.45 6.94 34.47
C LEU A 809 -2.42 7.98 35.03
N SER A 810 -2.32 9.21 34.57
CA SER A 810 -3.10 10.35 35.08
C SER A 810 -3.74 11.12 33.94
N LEU A 811 -5.01 11.51 34.13
CA LEU A 811 -5.81 12.25 33.14
C LEU A 811 -6.10 13.66 33.68
N TYR A 812 -5.69 14.68 32.91
CA TYR A 812 -5.88 16.09 33.23
C TYR A 812 -6.79 16.75 32.19
N LEU A 813 -7.57 17.75 32.63
CA LEU A 813 -8.31 18.62 31.71
C LEU A 813 -7.29 19.41 30.87
N PHE A 814 -7.49 19.44 29.55
CA PHE A 814 -6.55 20.08 28.62
C PHE A 814 -7.26 21.04 27.68
N PRO A 815 -6.82 22.28 27.52
CA PRO A 815 -7.51 23.31 26.76
C PRO A 815 -7.24 23.20 25.24
N TYR A 816 -7.42 22.02 24.65
CA TYR A 816 -7.08 21.73 23.26
C TYR A 816 -7.71 22.71 22.27
N GLN A 817 -9.01 22.98 22.41
CA GLN A 817 -9.70 23.88 21.47
C GLN A 817 -9.17 25.30 21.54
N ASN A 818 -8.93 25.81 22.76
CA ASN A 818 -8.39 27.16 22.95
C ASN A 818 -6.98 27.31 22.35
N LEU A 819 -6.13 26.29 22.49
CA LEU A 819 -4.80 26.26 21.89
C LEU A 819 -4.89 26.22 20.35
N LYS A 820 -5.80 25.43 19.80
CA LYS A 820 -6.00 25.30 18.36
C LYS A 820 -6.52 26.59 17.71
N GLU A 821 -7.35 27.35 18.43
CA GLU A 821 -7.90 28.64 18.00
C GLU A 821 -6.94 29.82 18.25
N MET A 822 -5.88 29.61 19.05
CA MET A 822 -4.88 30.64 19.34
C MET A 822 -4.14 31.06 18.08
N LYS A 823 -4.07 32.33 17.79
CA LYS A 823 -3.45 32.88 16.60
C LYS A 823 -2.81 34.25 16.82
N PHE A 824 -1.78 34.50 16.05
CA PHE A 824 -1.19 35.83 15.86
C PHE A 824 -1.74 36.43 14.56
N VAL A 825 -2.33 37.61 14.67
CA VAL A 825 -2.90 38.35 13.54
C VAL A 825 -2.05 39.60 13.30
N SER A 826 -1.61 39.86 12.07
CA SER A 826 -0.84 41.03 11.74
C SER A 826 -1.64 42.33 12.05
N LYS A 827 -1.02 43.33 12.63
CA LYS A 827 -1.68 44.62 12.95
C LYS A 827 -2.21 45.33 11.69
N ASP A 828 -1.59 45.08 10.57
CA ASP A 828 -1.99 45.65 9.26
C ASP A 828 -3.00 44.75 8.52
N TYR A 829 -3.45 43.64 9.15
CA TYR A 829 -4.33 42.68 8.52
C TYR A 829 -5.73 43.27 8.25
N VAL A 830 -6.14 43.15 7.00
CA VAL A 830 -7.50 43.37 6.57
C VAL A 830 -8.03 42.09 5.98
N LYS A 831 -9.15 41.59 6.52
CA LYS A 831 -9.75 40.33 6.04
C LYS A 831 -10.06 40.43 4.55
N LYS A 832 -9.47 39.50 3.78
CA LYS A 832 -9.67 39.38 2.33
C LYS A 832 -10.89 38.48 2.06
N GLY A 833 -11.89 39.02 1.36
CA GLY A 833 -13.01 38.21 0.88
C GLY A 833 -12.55 37.33 -0.27
N VAL A 834 -12.71 36.02 -0.15
CA VAL A 834 -12.36 35.05 -1.24
C VAL A 834 -13.59 34.82 -2.11
N ASN A 835 -13.55 35.30 -3.35
CA ASN A 835 -14.60 35.09 -4.34
C ASN A 835 -14.06 34.22 -5.48
N PHE A 836 -14.85 33.25 -5.94
CA PHE A 836 -14.53 32.46 -7.11
C PHE A 836 -15.00 33.16 -8.38
N SER A 837 -14.13 33.22 -9.36
CA SER A 837 -14.49 33.69 -10.70
C SER A 837 -15.02 32.55 -11.55
N ASN A 838 -16.06 32.84 -12.34
CA ASN A 838 -16.67 31.90 -13.30
C ASN A 838 -16.22 32.16 -14.73
N ASP A 839 -15.53 33.28 -14.98
CA ASP A 839 -15.19 33.75 -16.31
C ASP A 839 -13.78 33.31 -16.74
N PHE A 840 -13.60 32.02 -16.86
CA PHE A 840 -12.38 31.37 -17.41
C PHE A 840 -12.76 30.07 -18.09
N GLU A 841 -11.90 29.58 -18.97
CA GLU A 841 -12.02 28.25 -19.54
C GLU A 841 -10.89 27.34 -19.03
N ALA A 842 -11.21 26.12 -18.64
CA ALA A 842 -10.22 25.11 -18.29
C ALA A 842 -10.53 23.82 -19.02
N LYS A 843 -9.53 23.30 -19.73
CA LYS A 843 -9.59 22.01 -20.43
C LYS A 843 -8.58 21.04 -19.81
N LYS A 844 -9.07 19.91 -19.33
CA LYS A 844 -8.23 18.78 -18.97
C LYS A 844 -7.75 18.08 -20.24
N ILE A 845 -6.44 18.07 -20.49
CA ILE A 845 -5.84 17.41 -21.66
C ILE A 845 -5.67 15.92 -21.38
N ASN A 846 -5.14 15.61 -20.17
CA ASN A 846 -4.95 14.27 -19.65
C ASN A 846 -4.81 14.33 -18.12
N TYR A 847 -4.41 13.23 -17.45
CA TYR A 847 -4.28 13.16 -16.00
C TYR A 847 -3.19 14.09 -15.42
N PHE A 848 -2.19 14.46 -16.21
CA PHE A 848 -1.04 15.26 -15.79
C PHE A 848 -0.94 16.62 -16.49
N ALA A 849 -1.96 17.04 -17.29
CA ALA A 849 -1.88 18.28 -18.04
C ALA A 849 -3.24 18.97 -18.18
N TYR A 850 -3.23 20.28 -17.95
CA TYR A 850 -4.40 21.17 -18.09
C TYR A 850 -4.02 22.41 -18.89
N ARG A 851 -5.00 22.95 -19.61
CA ARG A 851 -4.89 24.23 -20.31
C ARG A 851 -5.99 25.16 -19.82
N VAL A 852 -5.59 26.34 -19.34
CA VAL A 852 -6.49 27.37 -18.81
C VAL A 852 -6.40 28.61 -19.69
N VAL A 853 -7.54 29.18 -20.02
CA VAL A 853 -7.64 30.41 -20.81
C VAL A 853 -8.34 31.44 -19.96
N LEU A 854 -7.67 32.59 -19.74
CA LEU A 854 -8.13 33.68 -18.90
C LEU A 854 -8.34 34.93 -19.72
N ASN A 855 -9.44 35.65 -19.43
CA ASN A 855 -9.70 36.97 -19.94
C ASN A 855 -9.05 38.03 -19.04
N TYR A 856 -8.82 39.21 -19.58
CA TYR A 856 -8.18 40.33 -18.82
C TYR A 856 -8.96 40.72 -17.55
N GLU A 857 -10.30 40.75 -17.63
CA GLU A 857 -11.14 41.06 -16.47
C GLU A 857 -11.04 40.04 -15.36
N THR A 858 -10.90 38.77 -15.72
CA THR A 858 -10.69 37.67 -14.76
C THR A 858 -9.37 37.84 -14.01
N ILE A 859 -8.32 38.26 -14.72
CA ILE A 859 -6.98 38.45 -14.13
C ILE A 859 -7.00 39.62 -13.14
N LYS A 860 -7.72 40.70 -13.42
CA LYS A 860 -7.89 41.81 -12.48
C LYS A 860 -8.64 41.46 -11.21
N GLN A 861 -9.64 40.57 -11.32
CA GLN A 861 -10.52 40.18 -10.21
C GLN A 861 -9.98 38.96 -9.41
N SER A 862 -9.15 38.14 -10.03
CA SER A 862 -8.71 36.86 -9.46
C SER A 862 -7.25 36.62 -9.77
N ASN A 863 -6.41 36.58 -8.74
CA ASN A 863 -4.96 36.40 -8.86
C ASN A 863 -4.44 35.04 -8.43
N ASN A 864 -5.28 34.12 -7.92
CA ASN A 864 -4.92 32.77 -7.54
C ASN A 864 -5.56 31.75 -8.48
N LEU A 865 -4.74 31.01 -9.20
CA LEU A 865 -5.14 29.84 -9.96
C LEU A 865 -5.00 28.60 -9.06
N ILE A 866 -6.05 27.79 -8.93
CA ILE A 866 -6.07 26.60 -8.07
C ILE A 866 -6.22 25.36 -8.95
N LEU A 867 -5.44 24.33 -8.69
CA LEU A 867 -5.67 22.98 -9.18
C LEU A 867 -6.05 22.09 -7.98
N PHE A 868 -7.28 21.61 -7.93
CA PHE A 868 -7.80 20.72 -6.89
C PHE A 868 -7.24 19.31 -7.01
N GLN A 869 -5.91 19.21 -6.93
CA GLN A 869 -5.11 17.99 -6.87
C GLN A 869 -4.11 18.13 -5.72
N SER A 870 -3.69 17.02 -5.09
CA SER A 870 -2.73 17.04 -3.99
C SER A 870 -1.48 17.84 -4.36
N TYR A 871 -1.04 18.68 -3.42
CA TYR A 871 0.18 19.47 -3.60
C TYR A 871 1.39 18.58 -3.86
N SER A 872 2.11 18.89 -4.94
CA SER A 872 3.38 18.24 -5.27
C SER A 872 4.28 19.22 -6.02
N PRO A 873 5.59 19.28 -5.67
CA PRO A 873 6.56 20.11 -6.41
C PRO A 873 6.71 19.72 -7.89
N GLY A 874 6.22 18.55 -8.27
CA GLY A 874 6.18 18.10 -9.66
C GLY A 874 5.18 18.85 -10.54
N TRP A 875 4.18 19.53 -9.96
CA TRP A 875 3.25 20.38 -10.69
C TRP A 875 3.88 21.75 -11.00
N VAL A 876 3.86 22.13 -12.24
CA VAL A 876 4.34 23.43 -12.71
C VAL A 876 3.29 24.08 -13.59
N ALA A 877 3.16 25.40 -13.51
CA ALA A 877 2.33 26.17 -14.42
C ALA A 877 3.19 27.22 -15.10
N PHE A 878 2.92 27.47 -16.38
CA PHE A 878 3.65 28.48 -17.15
C PHE A 878 2.72 29.16 -18.18
N SER A 879 3.03 30.41 -18.42
CA SER A 879 2.38 31.22 -19.44
C SER A 879 3.44 32.03 -20.22
N ASN A 880 3.35 32.05 -21.56
CA ASN A 880 4.30 32.73 -22.41
C ASN A 880 5.78 32.39 -22.11
N GLY A 881 6.06 31.13 -21.80
CA GLY A 881 7.40 30.63 -21.47
C GLY A 881 7.94 31.01 -20.09
N LYS A 882 7.17 31.68 -19.24
CA LYS A 882 7.54 32.01 -17.85
C LYS A 882 6.79 31.13 -16.87
N PHE A 883 7.52 30.60 -15.86
CA PHE A 883 6.91 29.84 -14.78
C PHE A 883 6.18 30.77 -13.82
N LEU A 884 5.01 30.32 -13.36
CA LEU A 884 4.25 30.99 -12.32
C LEU A 884 4.72 30.53 -10.94
N ASN A 885 4.62 31.39 -9.93
CA ASN A 885 5.00 31.06 -8.57
C ASN A 885 4.02 30.05 -7.97
N HIS A 886 4.53 28.87 -7.60
CA HIS A 886 3.78 27.76 -7.05
C HIS A 886 3.56 27.96 -5.54
N ILE A 887 2.31 27.87 -5.09
CA ILE A 887 1.89 28.06 -3.70
C ILE A 887 1.01 26.90 -3.24
N LEU A 888 0.90 26.72 -1.93
CA LEU A 888 0.02 25.75 -1.31
C LEU A 888 -1.34 26.41 -0.98
N ILE A 889 -2.45 25.77 -1.35
CA ILE A 889 -3.81 26.23 -1.05
C ILE A 889 -4.45 25.27 -0.05
N ASN A 890 -5.07 25.82 1.02
CA ASN A 890 -5.81 25.09 2.06
C ASN A 890 -5.05 23.88 2.63
N ASN A 891 -3.72 23.98 2.72
CA ASN A 891 -2.81 22.92 3.21
C ASN A 891 -2.80 21.61 2.37
N TRP A 892 -3.43 21.58 1.18
CA TRP A 892 -3.47 20.34 0.41
C TRP A 892 -3.42 20.50 -1.13
N ALA A 893 -3.92 21.60 -1.70
CA ALA A 893 -4.07 21.79 -3.14
C ALA A 893 -2.93 22.61 -3.74
N ASN A 894 -2.66 22.42 -5.05
CA ASN A 894 -1.73 23.27 -5.77
C ASN A 894 -2.35 24.61 -6.13
N GLY A 895 -1.57 25.68 -6.05
CA GLY A 895 -1.97 27.00 -6.49
C GLY A 895 -0.84 27.74 -7.18
N TRP A 896 -1.17 28.76 -7.97
CA TRP A 896 -0.20 29.66 -8.63
C TRP A 896 -0.68 31.07 -8.57
N LEU A 897 0.27 31.98 -8.27
CA LEU A 897 0.03 33.43 -8.32
C LEU A 897 0.10 33.89 -9.78
N ILE A 898 -0.94 34.60 -10.21
CA ILE A 898 -1.01 35.26 -11.50
C ILE A 898 -0.70 36.74 -11.27
N ASN A 899 0.49 37.17 -11.66
CA ASN A 899 0.91 38.56 -11.51
C ASN A 899 0.47 39.37 -12.73
N ASP A 900 0.26 40.69 -12.53
CA ASP A 900 -0.14 41.68 -13.57
C ASP A 900 0.86 41.82 -14.73
N GLN A 901 2.01 41.16 -14.69
CA GLN A 901 3.04 41.17 -15.73
C GLN A 901 2.66 40.43 -17.02
N VAL A 902 1.43 39.94 -17.11
CA VAL A 902 0.96 39.18 -18.27
C VAL A 902 0.23 40.09 -19.26
N THR A 903 0.86 40.29 -20.41
CA THR A 903 0.51 41.30 -21.38
C THR A 903 -0.36 40.85 -22.55
N THR A 904 -0.81 39.59 -22.58
CA THR A 904 -1.60 39.01 -23.69
C THR A 904 -3.06 38.77 -23.28
N ASN A 905 -3.99 39.16 -24.13
CA ASN A 905 -5.41 38.88 -23.98
C ASN A 905 -5.91 38.10 -25.19
N PRO A 906 -6.43 36.83 -25.06
CA PRO A 906 -6.52 36.05 -23.83
C PRO A 906 -5.17 35.46 -23.36
N GLN A 907 -5.02 35.27 -22.06
CA GLN A 907 -3.87 34.60 -21.48
C GLN A 907 -4.10 33.08 -21.44
N VAL A 908 -3.13 32.36 -21.98
CA VAL A 908 -3.12 30.88 -21.93
C VAL A 908 -2.09 30.42 -20.89
N ILE A 909 -2.57 29.62 -19.90
CA ILE A 909 -1.73 28.97 -18.90
C ILE A 909 -1.76 27.47 -19.14
N THR A 910 -0.59 26.85 -19.16
CA THR A 910 -0.42 25.41 -19.21
C THR A 910 0.04 24.91 -17.84
N ILE A 911 -0.66 23.95 -17.26
CA ILE A 911 -0.32 23.28 -16.02
C ILE A 911 0.13 21.87 -16.37
N LEU A 912 1.31 21.45 -15.87
CA LEU A 912 1.89 20.15 -16.18
C LEU A 912 2.44 19.48 -14.91
N TYR A 913 2.28 18.18 -14.81
CA TYR A 913 3.06 17.33 -13.90
C TYR A 913 4.29 16.81 -14.64
N TRP A 914 5.40 17.55 -14.53
CA TRP A 914 6.60 17.32 -15.33
C TRP A 914 7.25 15.93 -15.16
N PRO A 915 7.15 15.23 -13.97
CA PRO A 915 7.78 13.92 -13.81
C PRO A 915 7.20 12.84 -14.74
N GLN A 916 6.02 13.06 -15.32
CA GLN A 916 5.46 12.18 -16.35
C GLN A 916 6.37 12.03 -17.58
N TYR A 917 7.17 13.04 -17.90
CA TYR A 917 8.13 13.01 -19.01
C TYR A 917 9.30 12.03 -18.77
N LEU A 918 9.59 11.65 -17.50
CA LEU A 918 10.56 10.60 -17.19
C LEU A 918 10.09 9.23 -17.70
N GLU A 919 8.79 8.96 -17.61
CA GLU A 919 8.20 7.75 -18.18
C GLU A 919 8.31 7.74 -19.72
N PHE A 920 7.99 8.87 -20.37
CA PHE A 920 8.11 8.98 -21.83
C PHE A 920 9.54 8.88 -22.32
N LEU A 921 10.51 9.44 -21.59
CA LEU A 921 11.94 9.24 -21.86
C LEU A 921 12.29 7.76 -21.81
N GLY A 922 11.82 7.06 -20.79
CA GLY A 922 12.01 5.63 -20.63
C GLY A 922 11.41 4.81 -21.77
N PHE A 923 10.20 5.16 -22.25
CA PHE A 923 9.61 4.54 -23.47
C PHE A 923 10.45 4.81 -24.72
N GLY A 924 10.98 6.02 -24.88
CA GLY A 924 11.91 6.34 -25.95
C GLY A 924 13.16 5.44 -25.93
N LEU A 925 13.76 5.25 -24.76
CA LEU A 925 14.90 4.35 -24.55
C LEU A 925 14.54 2.88 -24.86
N LEU A 926 13.35 2.43 -24.49
CA LEU A 926 12.85 1.08 -24.79
C LEU A 926 12.71 0.87 -26.31
N ILE A 927 12.16 1.86 -27.05
CA ILE A 927 12.00 1.79 -28.51
C ILE A 927 13.39 1.76 -29.19
N ILE A 928 14.30 2.62 -28.78
CA ILE A 928 15.69 2.63 -29.30
C ILE A 928 16.35 1.26 -29.07
N THR A 929 16.17 0.69 -27.89
CA THR A 929 16.72 -0.64 -27.54
C THR A 929 16.13 -1.73 -28.42
N LEU A 930 14.80 -1.69 -28.69
CA LEU A 930 14.16 -2.64 -29.60
C LEU A 930 14.76 -2.56 -31.00
N ILE A 931 14.98 -1.35 -31.52
CA ILE A 931 15.59 -1.13 -32.83
C ILE A 931 17.02 -1.70 -32.83
N LEU A 932 17.84 -1.35 -31.84
CA LEU A 932 19.24 -1.83 -31.75
C LEU A 932 19.33 -3.35 -31.67
N VAL A 933 18.45 -4.01 -30.89
CA VAL A 933 18.41 -5.46 -30.75
C VAL A 933 17.95 -6.17 -32.03
N MET A 934 17.20 -5.48 -32.94
CA MET A 934 16.87 -6.03 -34.24
C MET A 934 18.07 -6.12 -35.18
N PHE A 935 19.12 -5.31 -34.95
CA PHE A 935 20.35 -5.34 -35.75
C PHE A 935 21.47 -6.20 -35.09
N LEU A 936 21.34 -6.56 -33.82
CA LEU A 936 22.20 -7.52 -33.12
C LEU A 936 21.74 -8.97 -33.35
#